data_f3d579993971407e6f66bdfe05b6f62a
#
_entry.id   f3d579993971407e6f66bdfe05b6f62a
#
_cell.length_a   1.000
_cell.length_b   1.000
_cell.length_c   1.000
_cell.angle_alpha   90.00
_cell.angle_beta   90.00
_cell.angle_gamma   90.00
#
_symmetry.space_group_name_H-M   'P 1'
#
loop_
_entity.id
_entity.type
_entity.pdbx_description
1 polymer ?
#
loop_
_entity_poly.entity_id
_entity_poly.type
_entity_poly.pdbx_seq_one_letter_code
_entity_poly.pdbx_strand_id
1 'polypeptide(L)'
;MATDHSLSKHVTTTRKPLEESDCLLRTVVENLNDGVIITDLEDCILHVNSRMAKLVGCSVAEMVSQPAYQFFSAIEGWLQFHTGRSDQDRQKFYGWKEGQLKRKDGRKFWAEINATLLSTDEGEPIGTLITFKDITERKWLEEYLRLLESVVVNANELVMISQAEPTEDPLSLRIVYVNDAFLRVTGHTSADVIDKSAQLLLGAQTSVKELDRIRASLLNFEAVKAELILYHKDKTQFWVDLNTVPIRDEQGQVTHFISVMREVTERKQVEEQLRRNAFYDSLTGLPNRLLFMERLEQTVTRSRQNADQQFAVLFLDLDRFKVINDSLGHLIGDQLLIAISRRLEACVSREDTVSRLGGDEFTILLEHIQNLEDVKKIAERVHKALSTSFNLNGHEIFTSVSIGITLSTTKYELPEDLLRGADIAMYRAKASGRACHEVFDTEMHTRVVKLLQLENDLRRAVERQEFFLNYQPIVAIATGKITGFEALVRWQHPEQGLVSPVKFVPMAEETGLIIPIGQWVLREACRQMKAWHTAFSDQPPLSISVNLSSRQFAQSSLIEQISQILADTGLDAHHLKLEITESVIMENPESAMDMMLQLKAMGLQLSVDDFGTGYSSLGYLYRFPMDLLKIDRSFISRVDVDGEKLELVRTIITLAWNLGMDVVAEGVETTKQLAQLRALKCEYAQGYLFSEPVSGADAEKLIQAVHPFKDISQGLLPAS
;
A
#
# COMPACT_ATOMS: atom_id res chain seq x y z
N MET A 1 -11.54 3.72 142.76
CA MET A 1 -11.74 2.28 142.99
C MET A 1 -11.97 1.66 141.61
N ALA A 2 -11.02 0.90 141.30
CA ALA A 2 -11.13 -0.44 140.76
C ALA A 2 -11.79 -0.49 139.31
N THR A 3 -11.26 -1.08 138.39
CA THR A 3 -10.42 -2.13 138.01
C THR A 3 -10.85 -2.62 136.63
N ASP A 4 -9.89 -2.67 135.78
CA ASP A 4 -9.60 -3.76 134.88
C ASP A 4 -10.73 -4.43 134.08
N HIS A 5 -10.68 -4.25 132.73
CA HIS A 5 -10.82 -5.28 131.68
C HIS A 5 -10.51 -4.71 130.29
N SER A 6 -9.26 -4.74 129.93
CA SER A 6 -8.80 -4.57 128.57
C SER A 6 -7.95 -5.76 128.20
N LEU A 7 -8.29 -6.56 127.30
CA LEU A 7 -7.48 -7.41 126.48
C LEU A 7 -8.37 -8.48 125.72
N SER A 8 -9.08 -8.12 124.70
CA SER A 8 -9.45 -9.11 123.66
C SER A 8 -10.22 -8.44 122.43
N LYS A 9 -9.69 -7.37 121.90
CA LYS A 9 -10.25 -6.80 120.69
C LYS A 9 -9.25 -6.37 119.64
N HIS A 10 -8.06 -7.00 119.56
CA HIS A 10 -7.06 -6.60 118.52
C HIS A 10 -6.64 -7.66 117.52
N VAL A 11 -7.32 -8.80 117.33
CA VAL A 11 -6.95 -9.83 116.36
C VAL A 11 -7.94 -9.97 115.15
N THR A 12 -9.06 -9.27 115.11
CA THR A 12 -10.07 -9.42 114.06
C THR A 12 -10.09 -8.29 113.00
N THR A 13 -9.24 -7.28 113.07
CA THR A 13 -9.26 -6.11 112.16
C THR A 13 -8.22 -6.12 111.02
N THR A 14 -7.26 -7.05 111.02
CA THR A 14 -6.21 -7.13 109.95
C THR A 14 -6.51 -8.13 108.85
N ARG A 15 -7.51 -9.01 108.96
CA ARG A 15 -7.87 -9.96 107.84
C ARG A 15 -8.80 -9.38 106.81
N LYS A 16 -9.70 -8.49 107.16
CA LYS A 16 -10.64 -7.88 106.22
C LYS A 16 -10.03 -6.98 105.15
N PRO A 17 -9.06 -6.11 105.38
CA PRO A 17 -8.41 -5.27 104.36
C PRO A 17 -7.61 -6.07 103.33
N LEU A 18 -7.01 -7.21 103.73
CA LEU A 18 -6.23 -8.08 102.78
C LEU A 18 -7.14 -8.85 101.83
N GLU A 19 -8.25 -9.39 102.32
CA GLU A 19 -9.24 -10.10 101.50
C GLU A 19 -9.96 -9.14 100.55
N GLU A 20 -10.30 -7.92 100.96
CA GLU A 20 -10.86 -6.84 100.12
C GLU A 20 -9.88 -6.35 99.02
N SER A 21 -8.57 -6.22 99.37
CA SER A 21 -7.50 -5.84 98.45
C SER A 21 -7.25 -6.93 97.42
N ASP A 22 -7.28 -8.20 97.75
CA ASP A 22 -7.08 -9.33 96.84
C ASP A 22 -8.29 -9.46 95.86
N CYS A 23 -9.47 -9.27 96.41
CA CYS A 23 -10.71 -9.23 95.61
C CYS A 23 -10.71 -8.06 94.61
N LEU A 24 -10.26 -6.87 95.04
CA LEU A 24 -10.18 -5.71 94.14
C LEU A 24 -9.17 -5.90 93.01
N LEU A 25 -8.00 -6.43 93.33
CA LEU A 25 -6.93 -6.72 92.40
C LEU A 25 -7.38 -7.75 91.34
N ARG A 26 -7.99 -8.83 91.78
CA ARG A 26 -8.62 -9.83 90.85
C ARG A 26 -9.64 -9.21 89.97
N THR A 27 -10.54 -8.36 90.47
CA THR A 27 -11.56 -7.70 89.74
C THR A 27 -10.97 -6.73 88.69
N VAL A 28 -9.90 -6.02 89.00
CA VAL A 28 -9.17 -5.16 88.07
C VAL A 28 -8.59 -5.97 86.92
N VAL A 29 -7.87 -7.04 87.22
CA VAL A 29 -7.23 -7.93 86.21
C VAL A 29 -8.24 -8.59 85.32
N GLU A 30 -9.39 -9.01 85.85
CA GLU A 30 -10.48 -9.65 85.06
C GLU A 30 -11.19 -8.65 84.14
N ASN A 31 -11.27 -7.38 84.47
CA ASN A 31 -11.92 -6.34 83.67
C ASN A 31 -10.97 -5.59 82.71
N LEU A 32 -9.70 -5.95 82.64
CA LEU A 32 -8.79 -5.40 81.67
C LEU A 32 -9.22 -5.83 80.24
N ASN A 33 -9.15 -4.91 79.30
CA ASN A 33 -9.41 -5.16 77.90
C ASN A 33 -8.34 -6.03 77.24
N ASP A 34 -7.17 -6.10 77.86
CA ASP A 34 -6.04 -6.90 77.39
C ASP A 34 -6.06 -8.29 78.06
N GLY A 35 -5.58 -9.27 77.33
CA GLY A 35 -5.32 -10.60 77.92
C GLY A 35 -4.19 -10.52 78.90
N VAL A 36 -4.35 -11.11 80.11
CA VAL A 36 -3.37 -11.11 81.18
C VAL A 36 -3.05 -12.55 81.60
N ILE A 37 -1.75 -12.85 81.70
CA ILE A 37 -1.23 -14.09 82.25
C ILE A 37 -0.17 -13.74 83.33
N ILE A 38 -0.23 -14.49 84.46
CA ILE A 38 0.81 -14.49 85.49
C ILE A 38 1.40 -15.87 85.59
N THR A 39 2.71 -16.01 85.42
CA THR A 39 3.40 -17.29 85.54
C THR A 39 4.34 -17.30 86.78
N ASP A 40 4.70 -18.49 87.29
CA ASP A 40 5.83 -18.67 88.17
C ASP A 40 7.18 -18.59 87.43
N LEU A 41 8.23 -18.85 88.14
CA LEU A 41 9.62 -18.88 87.59
C LEU A 41 9.87 -20.07 86.63
N GLU A 42 9.02 -21.12 86.71
CA GLU A 42 9.08 -22.31 85.89
C GLU A 42 8.13 -22.22 84.66
N ASP A 43 7.54 -21.03 84.39
CA ASP A 43 6.61 -20.69 83.36
C ASP A 43 5.22 -21.39 83.44
N CYS A 44 4.88 -21.93 84.62
CA CYS A 44 3.56 -22.45 84.88
C CYS A 44 2.60 -21.28 85.11
N ILE A 45 1.42 -21.31 84.44
CA ILE A 45 0.42 -20.27 84.54
C ILE A 45 -0.28 -20.32 85.89
N LEU A 46 -0.01 -19.30 86.71
CA LEU A 46 -0.65 -19.12 88.01
C LEU A 46 -2.01 -18.47 87.92
N HIS A 47 -2.15 -17.53 87.02
CA HIS A 47 -3.42 -16.81 86.78
C HIS A 47 -3.52 -16.38 85.38
N VAL A 48 -4.76 -16.42 84.81
CA VAL A 48 -5.14 -15.95 83.51
C VAL A 48 -6.53 -15.29 83.59
N ASN A 49 -6.66 -14.11 82.99
CA ASN A 49 -7.96 -13.44 82.96
C ASN A 49 -8.86 -13.98 81.84
N SER A 50 -10.18 -13.72 81.98
CA SER A 50 -11.18 -14.19 81.01
C SER A 50 -10.99 -13.68 79.61
N ARG A 51 -10.34 -12.50 79.48
CA ARG A 51 -10.04 -11.89 78.17
C ARG A 51 -8.97 -12.71 77.40
N MET A 52 -7.91 -13.14 78.14
CA MET A 52 -6.88 -13.98 77.51
C MET A 52 -7.41 -15.33 77.12
N ALA A 53 -8.22 -15.95 77.98
CA ALA A 53 -8.88 -17.22 77.69
C ALA A 53 -9.71 -17.12 76.40
N LYS A 54 -10.45 -16.06 76.16
CA LYS A 54 -11.20 -15.77 74.96
C LYS A 54 -10.28 -15.53 73.77
N LEU A 55 -9.17 -14.79 73.92
CA LEU A 55 -8.24 -14.51 72.85
C LEU A 55 -7.60 -15.81 72.31
N VAL A 56 -7.22 -16.75 73.16
CA VAL A 56 -6.63 -18.02 72.77
C VAL A 56 -7.66 -19.08 72.40
N GLY A 57 -8.88 -18.90 72.83
CA GLY A 57 -10.01 -19.86 72.60
C GLY A 57 -9.90 -21.08 73.54
N CYS A 58 -9.32 -20.91 74.73
CA CYS A 58 -9.28 -21.96 75.78
C CYS A 58 -10.07 -21.48 77.01
N SER A 59 -10.50 -22.41 77.86
CA SER A 59 -11.07 -22.03 79.17
C SER A 59 -9.95 -21.69 80.17
N VAL A 60 -10.25 -20.85 81.16
CA VAL A 60 -9.33 -20.49 82.22
C VAL A 60 -8.79 -21.76 82.93
N ALA A 61 -9.71 -22.74 83.16
CA ALA A 61 -9.36 -24.03 83.80
C ALA A 61 -8.38 -24.91 82.97
N GLU A 62 -8.43 -24.80 81.65
CA GLU A 62 -7.47 -25.50 80.77
C GLU A 62 -6.08 -24.85 80.73
N MET A 63 -5.98 -23.56 81.07
CA MET A 63 -4.75 -22.82 81.03
C MET A 63 -3.98 -22.78 82.36
N VAL A 64 -4.67 -22.66 83.48
CA VAL A 64 -4.03 -22.60 84.83
C VAL A 64 -3.29 -23.91 85.15
N SER A 65 -2.15 -23.80 85.71
CA SER A 65 -1.23 -24.87 86.04
C SER A 65 -0.61 -25.60 84.83
N GLN A 66 -0.79 -25.04 83.64
CA GLN A 66 -0.09 -25.52 82.45
C GLN A 66 1.06 -24.60 82.07
N PRO A 67 2.15 -25.11 81.51
CA PRO A 67 3.20 -24.29 80.97
C PRO A 67 2.75 -23.35 79.91
N ALA A 68 3.07 -22.04 79.99
CA ALA A 68 2.61 -21.02 79.08
C ALA A 68 3.07 -21.26 77.63
N TYR A 69 4.20 -21.90 77.39
CA TYR A 69 4.73 -22.23 76.08
C TYR A 69 3.78 -23.12 75.26
N GLN A 70 2.95 -23.93 75.86
CA GLN A 70 1.96 -24.76 75.16
C GLN A 70 0.95 -23.94 74.39
N PHE A 71 0.65 -22.73 74.84
CA PHE A 71 -0.34 -21.85 74.19
C PHE A 71 0.35 -20.81 73.28
N PHE A 72 1.67 -20.59 73.43
CA PHE A 72 2.38 -19.52 72.76
C PHE A 72 3.63 -19.99 72.01
N SER A 73 3.75 -21.25 71.66
CA SER A 73 4.91 -21.85 70.97
C SER A 73 5.19 -21.25 69.57
N ALA A 74 4.24 -20.51 69.02
CA ALA A 74 4.41 -19.81 67.74
C ALA A 74 5.10 -18.47 67.85
N ILE A 75 5.38 -17.96 69.04
CA ILE A 75 6.09 -16.70 69.22
C ILE A 75 7.59 -16.95 69.09
N GLU A 76 8.20 -16.34 68.03
CA GLU A 76 9.61 -16.42 67.82
C GLU A 76 10.38 -15.84 69.04
N GLY A 77 11.20 -16.66 69.68
CA GLY A 77 11.91 -16.32 70.90
C GLY A 77 11.25 -16.75 72.19
N TRP A 78 9.95 -17.21 72.24
CA TRP A 78 9.33 -17.72 73.47
C TRP A 78 10.06 -18.98 73.98
N LEU A 79 10.43 -19.90 73.07
CA LEU A 79 11.24 -21.06 73.36
C LEU A 79 12.62 -20.73 73.83
N GLN A 80 13.22 -19.64 73.31
CA GLN A 80 14.56 -19.16 73.81
C GLN A 80 14.51 -18.58 75.23
N PHE A 81 13.38 -17.97 75.59
CA PHE A 81 13.17 -17.45 76.98
C PHE A 81 13.18 -18.57 77.97
N HIS A 82 12.63 -19.72 77.68
CA HIS A 82 12.52 -20.87 78.61
C HIS A 82 13.71 -21.84 78.52
N THR A 83 14.39 -21.89 77.40
CA THR A 83 15.56 -22.75 77.18
C THR A 83 16.89 -21.99 77.45
N GLY A 84 16.84 -20.69 77.65
CA GLY A 84 17.96 -19.82 77.90
C GLY A 84 18.59 -20.10 79.30
N ARG A 85 19.84 -20.52 79.32
CA ARG A 85 20.60 -20.87 80.55
C ARG A 85 21.23 -19.65 81.25
N SER A 86 21.03 -18.41 80.77
CA SER A 86 21.62 -17.20 81.34
C SER A 86 20.60 -16.09 81.63
N ASP A 87 20.83 -15.30 82.69
CA ASP A 87 20.01 -14.12 83.05
C ASP A 87 19.97 -13.05 81.92
N GLN A 88 21.01 -13.00 81.10
CA GLN A 88 21.05 -12.07 79.97
C GLN A 88 20.04 -12.43 78.85
N ASP A 89 19.73 -13.71 78.62
CA ASP A 89 18.75 -14.15 77.63
C ASP A 89 17.32 -13.90 78.13
N ARG A 90 17.06 -14.00 79.40
CA ARG A 90 15.81 -13.67 80.07
C ARG A 90 15.51 -12.16 79.98
N GLN A 91 16.49 -11.30 80.20
CA GLN A 91 16.32 -9.83 80.08
C GLN A 91 15.93 -9.34 78.67
N LYS A 92 16.31 -10.06 77.62
CA LYS A 92 15.90 -9.70 76.22
C LYS A 92 14.45 -9.91 75.96
N PHE A 93 13.72 -10.66 76.73
CA PHE A 93 12.30 -10.94 76.53
C PHE A 93 11.39 -9.89 77.19
N TYR A 94 11.85 -9.22 78.23
CA TYR A 94 11.06 -8.18 78.88
C TYR A 94 10.90 -6.95 77.99
N GLY A 95 9.68 -6.38 77.95
CA GLY A 95 9.36 -5.24 77.18
C GLY A 95 8.30 -5.54 76.10
N TRP A 96 8.03 -4.57 75.24
CA TRP A 96 7.00 -4.63 74.22
C TRP A 96 7.50 -5.36 72.97
N LYS A 97 6.73 -6.36 72.48
CA LYS A 97 6.96 -7.06 71.24
C LYS A 97 5.64 -7.30 70.49
N GLU A 98 5.66 -7.20 69.17
CA GLU A 98 4.55 -7.63 68.36
C GLU A 98 4.78 -9.05 67.84
N GLY A 99 3.77 -9.91 67.92
CA GLY A 99 3.86 -11.29 67.47
C GLY A 99 2.56 -11.85 66.99
N GLN A 100 2.64 -12.86 66.15
CA GLN A 100 1.47 -13.58 65.66
C GLN A 100 1.19 -14.79 66.52
N LEU A 101 0.01 -14.83 67.14
CA LEU A 101 -0.48 -15.93 67.96
C LEU A 101 -1.48 -16.77 67.22
N LYS A 102 -1.65 -18.04 67.65
CA LYS A 102 -2.61 -18.97 67.08
C LYS A 102 -3.65 -19.35 68.15
N ARG A 103 -4.93 -19.21 67.80
CA ARG A 103 -6.04 -19.65 68.64
C ARG A 103 -6.18 -21.19 68.58
N LYS A 104 -6.86 -21.79 69.55
CA LYS A 104 -7.15 -23.25 69.60
C LYS A 104 -7.83 -23.78 68.33
N ASP A 105 -8.66 -22.97 67.66
CA ASP A 105 -9.34 -23.27 66.37
C ASP A 105 -8.42 -23.16 65.16
N GLY A 106 -7.16 -22.82 65.33
CA GLY A 106 -6.17 -22.67 64.25
C GLY A 106 -6.06 -21.27 63.65
N ARG A 107 -6.96 -20.32 63.95
CA ARG A 107 -6.92 -18.96 63.45
C ARG A 107 -5.77 -18.17 64.08
N LYS A 108 -5.12 -17.39 63.30
CA LYS A 108 -4.02 -16.54 63.74
C LYS A 108 -4.50 -15.11 64.01
N PHE A 109 -3.91 -14.46 65.00
CA PHE A 109 -4.17 -13.07 65.30
C PHE A 109 -2.87 -12.36 65.71
N TRP A 110 -2.75 -11.07 65.50
CA TRP A 110 -1.62 -10.30 65.91
C TRP A 110 -1.81 -9.77 67.34
N ALA A 111 -0.81 -9.99 68.19
CA ALA A 111 -0.83 -9.45 69.56
C ALA A 111 0.42 -8.59 69.81
N GLU A 112 0.19 -7.50 70.48
CA GLU A 112 1.23 -6.71 71.15
C GLU A 112 1.40 -7.31 72.53
N ILE A 113 2.61 -7.79 72.86
CA ILE A 113 2.89 -8.58 74.03
C ILE A 113 3.88 -7.77 74.90
N ASN A 114 3.57 -7.63 76.17
CA ASN A 114 4.47 -7.03 77.13
C ASN A 114 4.67 -7.96 78.35
N ALA A 115 5.92 -8.32 78.59
CA ALA A 115 6.29 -9.14 79.72
C ALA A 115 7.07 -8.34 80.78
N THR A 116 6.69 -8.48 82.05
CA THR A 116 7.27 -7.75 83.18
C THR A 116 7.54 -8.74 84.30
N LEU A 117 8.77 -8.70 84.79
CA LEU A 117 9.19 -9.54 85.96
C LEU A 117 8.49 -9.05 87.24
N LEU A 118 7.87 -9.99 87.92
CA LEU A 118 7.32 -9.75 89.24
C LEU A 118 8.36 -10.15 90.34
N SER A 119 8.57 -9.23 91.27
CA SER A 119 9.59 -9.44 92.38
C SER A 119 8.96 -9.11 93.69
N THR A 120 9.48 -9.66 94.78
CA THR A 120 9.20 -9.29 96.22
C THR A 120 9.73 -7.91 96.53
N ASP A 121 9.32 -7.31 97.67
CA ASP A 121 9.91 -6.05 98.17
C ASP A 121 11.40 -6.10 98.40
N GLU A 122 12.01 -7.30 98.58
CA GLU A 122 13.42 -7.54 98.72
C GLU A 122 14.17 -7.75 97.41
N GLY A 123 13.43 -7.70 96.24
CA GLY A 123 13.99 -7.77 94.90
C GLY A 123 14.12 -9.21 94.36
N GLU A 124 13.68 -10.23 95.05
CA GLU A 124 13.75 -11.62 94.63
C GLU A 124 12.61 -11.87 93.60
N PRO A 125 12.93 -12.45 92.43
CA PRO A 125 11.91 -12.71 91.41
C PRO A 125 10.94 -13.80 91.88
N ILE A 126 9.62 -13.60 91.60
CA ILE A 126 8.58 -14.52 91.97
C ILE A 126 7.75 -15.01 90.79
N GLY A 127 7.88 -14.40 89.63
CA GLY A 127 7.11 -14.79 88.40
C GLY A 127 7.16 -13.71 87.35
N THR A 128 6.36 -13.88 86.32
CA THR A 128 6.24 -12.95 85.17
C THR A 128 4.76 -12.57 84.93
N LEU A 129 4.52 -11.27 84.79
CA LEU A 129 3.27 -10.71 84.32
C LEU A 129 3.34 -10.48 82.79
N ILE A 130 2.43 -11.07 81.98
CA ILE A 130 2.46 -10.94 80.58
C ILE A 130 1.06 -10.40 80.16
N THR A 131 1.05 -9.30 79.39
CA THR A 131 -0.15 -8.70 78.84
C THR A 131 -0.20 -8.86 77.33
N PHE A 132 -1.38 -9.12 76.75
CA PHE A 132 -1.62 -9.36 75.34
C PHE A 132 -2.71 -8.46 74.83
N LYS A 133 -2.39 -7.54 73.94
CA LYS A 133 -3.33 -6.66 73.26
C LYS A 133 -3.56 -7.12 71.84
N ASP A 134 -4.81 -7.41 71.44
CA ASP A 134 -5.10 -7.78 70.03
C ASP A 134 -4.97 -6.55 69.16
N ILE A 135 -4.04 -6.59 68.21
CA ILE A 135 -3.75 -5.54 67.24
C ILE A 135 -4.04 -5.99 65.78
N THR A 136 -4.84 -7.04 65.63
CA THR A 136 -5.12 -7.66 64.33
C THR A 136 -5.82 -6.67 63.37
N GLU A 137 -6.76 -5.89 63.86
CA GLU A 137 -7.50 -4.90 63.04
C GLU A 137 -6.56 -3.77 62.59
N ARG A 138 -5.66 -3.29 63.48
CA ARG A 138 -4.64 -2.28 63.12
C ARG A 138 -3.70 -2.80 62.02
N LYS A 139 -3.19 -4.02 62.19
CA LYS A 139 -2.28 -4.66 61.23
C LYS A 139 -2.96 -4.90 59.86
N TRP A 140 -4.21 -5.37 59.88
CA TRP A 140 -4.98 -5.55 58.66
C TRP A 140 -5.20 -4.23 57.93
N LEU A 141 -5.54 -3.14 58.65
CA LEU A 141 -5.70 -1.84 58.07
C LEU A 141 -4.38 -1.28 57.49
N GLU A 142 -3.28 -1.42 58.24
CA GLU A 142 -1.96 -1.01 57.74
C GLU A 142 -1.58 -1.78 56.46
N GLU A 143 -1.79 -3.09 56.42
CA GLU A 143 -1.53 -3.92 55.23
C GLU A 143 -2.46 -3.61 54.09
N TYR A 144 -3.74 -3.38 54.36
CA TYR A 144 -4.75 -2.98 53.35
C TYR A 144 -4.41 -1.62 52.72
N LEU A 145 -4.06 -0.63 53.51
CA LEU A 145 -3.62 0.68 53.03
C LEU A 145 -2.37 0.56 52.16
N ARG A 146 -1.38 -0.23 52.61
CA ARG A 146 -0.16 -0.49 51.84
C ARG A 146 -0.43 -1.19 50.54
N LEU A 147 -1.40 -2.13 50.50
CA LEU A 147 -1.84 -2.78 49.28
C LEU A 147 -2.47 -1.76 48.31
N LEU A 148 -3.38 -0.92 48.77
CA LEU A 148 -4.00 0.13 47.98
C LEU A 148 -2.96 1.12 47.43
N GLU A 149 -2.02 1.56 48.24
CA GLU A 149 -0.92 2.42 47.83
C GLU A 149 -0.09 1.74 46.73
N SER A 150 0.27 0.46 46.94
CA SER A 150 1.02 -0.31 45.93
C SER A 150 0.30 -0.42 44.59
N VAL A 151 -1.02 -0.56 44.59
CA VAL A 151 -1.83 -0.60 43.36
C VAL A 151 -1.73 0.72 42.59
N VAL A 152 -1.80 1.85 43.26
CA VAL A 152 -1.73 3.16 42.63
C VAL A 152 -0.31 3.49 42.14
N VAL A 153 0.70 3.20 42.99
CA VAL A 153 2.11 3.46 42.62
C VAL A 153 2.56 2.62 41.44
N ASN A 154 2.18 1.33 41.41
CA ASN A 154 2.59 0.42 40.35
C ASN A 154 1.63 0.41 39.13
N ALA A 155 0.58 1.22 39.10
CA ALA A 155 -0.27 1.39 37.94
C ALA A 155 0.53 1.91 36.74
N ASN A 156 0.31 1.34 35.56
CA ASN A 156 0.94 1.83 34.32
C ASN A 156 0.24 3.08 33.79
N GLU A 157 -0.96 3.36 34.25
CA GLU A 157 -1.72 4.55 33.87
C GLU A 157 -1.27 5.75 34.72
N LEU A 158 -1.28 6.93 34.10
CA LEU A 158 -0.94 8.18 34.78
C LEU A 158 -2.09 8.52 35.74
N VAL A 159 -1.81 8.61 37.02
CA VAL A 159 -2.77 9.00 38.05
C VAL A 159 -2.41 10.36 38.59
N MET A 160 -3.38 11.26 38.60
CA MET A 160 -3.28 12.61 39.17
C MET A 160 -4.49 12.88 40.06
N ILE A 161 -4.25 13.43 41.25
CA ILE A 161 -5.29 13.88 42.17
C ILE A 161 -5.17 15.38 42.33
N SER A 162 -6.27 16.09 42.08
CA SER A 162 -6.37 17.52 42.24
C SER A 162 -7.36 17.86 43.37
N GLN A 163 -7.07 18.90 44.15
CA GLN A 163 -7.93 19.37 45.22
C GLN A 163 -9.10 20.17 44.63
N ALA A 164 -10.34 19.88 45.07
CA ALA A 164 -11.52 20.60 44.64
C ALA A 164 -11.65 21.88 45.48
N GLU A 165 -11.06 22.98 44.99
CA GLU A 165 -11.20 24.30 45.60
C GLU A 165 -12.15 25.16 44.74
N PRO A 166 -12.93 26.10 45.34
CA PRO A 166 -13.70 27.06 44.56
C PRO A 166 -12.77 27.89 43.69
N THR A 167 -12.88 27.77 42.36
CA THR A 167 -12.07 28.50 41.39
C THR A 167 -12.91 28.92 40.21
N GLU A 168 -12.57 30.02 39.55
CA GLU A 168 -13.19 30.46 38.30
C GLU A 168 -12.90 29.55 37.12
N ASP A 169 -11.69 28.92 37.12
CA ASP A 169 -11.31 27.95 36.10
C ASP A 169 -10.95 26.60 36.74
N PRO A 170 -11.78 25.58 36.61
CA PRO A 170 -11.52 24.23 37.18
C PRO A 170 -10.31 23.52 36.58
N LEU A 171 -9.76 23.99 35.47
CA LEU A 171 -8.46 23.48 34.97
C LEU A 171 -7.28 24.03 35.78
N SER A 172 -7.48 25.05 36.64
CA SER A 172 -6.46 25.60 37.52
C SER A 172 -6.37 24.90 38.87
N LEU A 173 -7.13 23.82 39.11
CA LEU A 173 -7.12 23.06 40.34
C LEU A 173 -5.70 22.57 40.68
N ARG A 174 -5.35 22.67 41.97
CA ARG A 174 -4.03 22.32 42.49
C ARG A 174 -3.85 20.80 42.54
N ILE A 175 -2.77 20.32 41.97
CA ILE A 175 -2.39 18.92 42.00
C ILE A 175 -1.77 18.58 43.36
N VAL A 176 -2.36 17.62 44.06
CA VAL A 176 -1.89 17.19 45.39
C VAL A 176 -1.15 15.85 45.35
N TYR A 177 -1.38 15.06 44.32
CA TYR A 177 -0.71 13.78 44.15
C TYR A 177 -0.56 13.40 42.69
N VAL A 178 0.55 12.76 42.34
CA VAL A 178 0.76 12.04 41.08
C VAL A 178 1.52 10.74 41.34
N ASN A 179 1.25 9.70 40.57
CA ASN A 179 2.00 8.46 40.68
C ASN A 179 3.30 8.48 39.82
N ASP A 180 4.14 7.47 39.98
CA ASP A 180 5.41 7.34 39.26
C ASP A 180 5.21 7.25 37.74
N ALA A 181 4.11 6.63 37.26
CA ALA A 181 3.79 6.57 35.84
C ALA A 181 3.59 7.97 35.25
N PHE A 182 2.91 8.84 35.95
CA PHE A 182 2.73 10.24 35.54
C PHE A 182 4.08 10.95 35.35
N LEU A 183 4.97 10.81 36.32
CA LEU A 183 6.29 11.45 36.25
C LEU A 183 7.15 10.91 35.11
N ARG A 184 7.16 9.59 34.93
CA ARG A 184 7.91 8.93 33.84
C ARG A 184 7.43 9.34 32.48
N VAL A 185 6.11 9.31 32.24
CA VAL A 185 5.55 9.61 30.92
C VAL A 185 5.65 11.10 30.61
N THR A 186 5.28 11.98 31.55
CA THR A 186 5.30 13.42 31.27
C THR A 186 6.70 14.04 31.30
N GLY A 187 7.69 13.36 31.88
CA GLY A 187 9.05 13.87 32.05
C GLY A 187 9.20 14.97 33.11
N HIS A 188 8.14 15.22 33.91
CA HIS A 188 8.17 16.16 35.02
C HIS A 188 8.70 15.49 36.28
N THR A 189 9.25 16.29 37.19
CA THR A 189 9.54 15.84 38.56
C THR A 189 8.36 16.16 39.49
N SER A 190 8.28 15.48 40.63
CA SER A 190 7.24 15.78 41.63
C SER A 190 7.22 17.26 42.05
N ALA A 191 8.39 17.89 42.17
CA ALA A 191 8.53 19.31 42.50
C ALA A 191 8.02 20.26 41.37
N ASP A 192 8.01 19.80 40.14
CA ASP A 192 7.48 20.58 39.01
C ASP A 192 5.94 20.58 39.00
N VAL A 193 5.29 19.57 39.56
CA VAL A 193 3.87 19.26 39.39
C VAL A 193 3.04 19.50 40.65
N ILE A 194 3.52 19.07 41.81
CA ILE A 194 2.80 19.24 43.07
C ILE A 194 2.60 20.73 43.36
N ASP A 195 1.43 21.09 43.86
CA ASP A 195 0.98 22.46 44.11
C ASP A 195 0.88 23.33 42.84
N LYS A 196 0.94 22.72 41.63
CA LYS A 196 0.72 23.37 40.34
C LYS A 196 -0.62 22.95 39.73
N SER A 197 -0.98 23.61 38.66
CA SER A 197 -2.19 23.34 37.87
C SER A 197 -1.91 22.35 36.75
N ALA A 198 -2.89 21.51 36.38
CA ALA A 198 -2.85 20.64 35.23
C ALA A 198 -2.69 21.37 33.87
N GLN A 199 -2.87 22.70 33.86
CA GLN A 199 -2.64 23.55 32.70
C GLN A 199 -1.20 23.45 32.16
N LEU A 200 -0.23 23.03 33.00
CA LEU A 200 1.16 22.81 32.59
C LEU A 200 1.32 21.75 31.49
N LEU A 201 0.35 20.84 31.32
CA LEU A 201 0.31 19.80 30.29
C LEU A 201 -0.38 20.23 29.00
N LEU A 202 -0.99 21.44 28.97
CA LEU A 202 -1.74 21.94 27.85
C LEU A 202 -0.85 22.70 26.86
N GLY A 203 -1.23 22.68 25.57
CA GLY A 203 -0.49 23.39 24.54
C GLY A 203 -1.31 23.71 23.29
N ALA A 204 -0.66 24.19 22.24
CA ALA A 204 -1.32 24.77 21.06
C ALA A 204 -2.25 23.79 20.31
N GLN A 205 -2.01 22.50 20.38
CA GLN A 205 -2.84 21.49 19.69
C GLN A 205 -3.82 20.79 20.62
N THR A 206 -3.88 21.15 21.90
CA THR A 206 -4.91 20.64 22.81
C THR A 206 -6.27 21.18 22.38
N SER A 207 -7.24 20.29 22.16
CA SER A 207 -8.56 20.65 21.65
C SER A 207 -9.31 21.57 22.62
N VAL A 208 -9.58 22.80 22.20
CA VAL A 208 -10.37 23.79 23.00
C VAL A 208 -11.77 23.25 23.30
N LYS A 209 -12.40 22.61 22.33
CA LYS A 209 -13.73 21.98 22.48
C LYS A 209 -13.76 20.93 23.60
N GLU A 210 -12.75 20.07 23.67
CA GLU A 210 -12.64 19.06 24.71
C GLU A 210 -12.32 19.69 26.07
N LEU A 211 -11.48 20.73 26.11
CA LEU A 211 -11.20 21.48 27.34
C LEU A 211 -12.45 22.17 27.90
N ASP A 212 -13.29 22.77 27.05
CA ASP A 212 -14.54 23.38 27.47
C ASP A 212 -15.55 22.37 28.02
N ARG A 213 -15.55 21.15 27.42
CA ARG A 213 -16.37 20.05 27.94
C ARG A 213 -15.87 19.56 29.29
N ILE A 214 -14.54 19.42 29.47
CA ILE A 214 -13.94 19.07 30.76
C ILE A 214 -14.27 20.15 31.81
N ARG A 215 -14.09 21.43 31.50
CA ARG A 215 -14.42 22.53 32.42
C ARG A 215 -15.87 22.44 32.87
N ALA A 216 -16.83 22.30 31.95
CA ALA A 216 -18.24 22.23 32.27
C ALA A 216 -18.56 21.04 33.21
N SER A 217 -17.98 19.87 32.97
CA SER A 217 -18.17 18.69 33.82
C SER A 217 -17.58 18.87 35.21
N LEU A 218 -16.35 19.43 35.30
CA LEU A 218 -15.71 19.68 36.59
C LEU A 218 -16.47 20.71 37.44
N LEU A 219 -17.02 21.77 36.81
CA LEU A 219 -17.86 22.75 37.47
C LEU A 219 -19.16 22.15 38.06
N ASN A 220 -19.70 21.16 37.35
CA ASN A 220 -20.92 20.45 37.80
C ASN A 220 -20.62 19.27 38.75
N PHE A 221 -19.35 19.06 39.10
CA PHE A 221 -18.88 17.89 39.86
C PHE A 221 -19.29 16.55 39.27
N GLU A 222 -19.24 16.46 37.96
CA GLU A 222 -19.54 15.26 37.15
C GLU A 222 -18.29 14.58 36.66
N ALA A 223 -18.39 13.26 36.42
CA ALA A 223 -17.31 12.50 35.80
C ALA A 223 -17.20 12.84 34.30
N VAL A 224 -15.98 12.90 33.77
CA VAL A 224 -15.73 13.21 32.37
C VAL A 224 -14.69 12.28 31.77
N LYS A 225 -14.96 11.84 30.53
CA LYS A 225 -14.00 11.12 29.70
C LYS A 225 -13.67 11.94 28.45
N ALA A 226 -12.41 12.04 28.09
CA ALA A 226 -11.97 12.79 26.91
C ALA A 226 -10.69 12.21 26.32
N GLU A 227 -10.59 12.20 24.99
CA GLU A 227 -9.32 11.98 24.29
C GLU A 227 -8.75 13.33 23.88
N LEU A 228 -7.53 13.64 24.30
CA LEU A 228 -6.90 14.93 23.97
C LEU A 228 -5.38 14.81 23.88
N ILE A 229 -4.76 15.82 23.24
CA ILE A 229 -3.30 15.95 23.16
C ILE A 229 -2.82 16.71 24.39
N LEU A 230 -1.87 16.12 25.10
CA LEU A 230 -1.09 16.76 26.16
C LEU A 230 0.37 16.91 25.74
N TYR A 231 1.16 17.61 26.54
CA TYR A 231 2.55 17.91 26.26
C TYR A 231 3.45 17.41 27.38
N HIS A 232 4.54 16.76 27.02
CA HIS A 232 5.64 16.46 27.92
C HIS A 232 6.39 17.74 28.34
N LYS A 233 7.26 17.65 29.33
CA LYS A 233 8.11 18.76 29.78
C LYS A 233 9.00 19.32 28.66
N ASP A 234 9.45 18.51 27.71
CA ASP A 234 10.24 18.89 26.54
C ASP A 234 9.40 19.46 25.38
N LYS A 235 8.08 19.64 25.60
CA LYS A 235 7.08 20.12 24.63
C LYS A 235 6.75 19.16 23.48
N THR A 236 7.19 17.92 23.53
CA THR A 236 6.69 16.88 22.64
C THR A 236 5.24 16.52 23.00
N GLN A 237 4.47 16.07 22.01
CA GLN A 237 3.04 15.81 22.12
C GLN A 237 2.77 14.33 22.34
N PHE A 238 1.75 14.03 23.14
CA PHE A 238 1.24 12.70 23.30
C PHE A 238 -0.28 12.69 23.48
N TRP A 239 -0.93 11.65 22.99
CA TRP A 239 -2.36 11.46 23.14
C TRP A 239 -2.70 10.74 24.42
N VAL A 240 -3.71 11.22 25.12
CA VAL A 240 -4.25 10.56 26.29
C VAL A 240 -5.75 10.29 26.18
N ASP A 241 -6.15 9.16 26.74
CA ASP A 241 -7.55 8.87 27.11
C ASP A 241 -7.67 9.21 28.60
N LEU A 242 -8.35 10.33 28.89
CA LEU A 242 -8.54 10.89 30.20
C LEU A 242 -9.88 10.45 30.77
N ASN A 243 -9.87 9.97 32.02
CA ASN A 243 -11.07 9.75 32.83
C ASN A 243 -10.91 10.47 34.16
N THR A 244 -11.72 11.49 34.40
CA THR A 244 -11.73 12.27 35.64
C THR A 244 -13.00 12.03 36.39
N VAL A 245 -12.91 11.71 37.69
CA VAL A 245 -14.02 11.44 38.57
C VAL A 245 -13.91 12.25 39.86
N PRO A 246 -15.01 12.80 40.42
CA PRO A 246 -15.01 13.48 41.71
C PRO A 246 -15.00 12.51 42.88
N ILE A 247 -14.20 12.82 43.92
CA ILE A 247 -14.21 12.14 45.23
C ILE A 247 -15.05 12.97 46.18
N ARG A 248 -15.97 12.33 46.91
CA ARG A 248 -16.87 12.95 47.88
C ARG A 248 -16.53 12.48 49.30
N ASP A 249 -16.68 13.39 50.28
CA ASP A 249 -16.59 13.07 51.69
C ASP A 249 -17.90 12.39 52.20
N GLU A 250 -17.93 12.06 53.51
CA GLU A 250 -19.09 11.46 54.18
C GLU A 250 -20.35 12.36 54.14
N GLN A 251 -20.15 13.65 53.90
CA GLN A 251 -21.26 14.66 53.83
C GLN A 251 -21.68 14.87 52.38
N GLY A 252 -21.08 14.17 51.41
CA GLY A 252 -21.40 14.25 49.97
C GLY A 252 -20.77 15.44 49.25
N GLN A 253 -19.87 16.21 49.91
CA GLN A 253 -19.16 17.32 49.29
C GLN A 253 -17.95 16.78 48.51
N VAL A 254 -17.73 17.34 47.30
CA VAL A 254 -16.55 16.97 46.51
C VAL A 254 -15.31 17.61 47.10
N THR A 255 -14.35 16.78 47.48
CA THR A 255 -13.06 17.19 48.06
C THR A 255 -11.90 17.16 47.08
N HIS A 256 -11.94 16.22 46.14
CA HIS A 256 -10.87 16.02 45.17
C HIS A 256 -11.44 15.52 43.83
N PHE A 257 -10.61 15.62 42.78
CA PHE A 257 -10.82 14.93 41.52
C PHE A 257 -9.66 13.95 41.28
N ILE A 258 -9.98 12.70 40.91
CA ILE A 258 -9.01 11.74 40.43
C ILE A 258 -9.07 11.73 38.91
N SER A 259 -7.95 12.00 38.28
CA SER A 259 -7.75 11.86 36.85
C SER A 259 -6.85 10.65 36.56
N VAL A 260 -7.40 9.68 35.85
CA VAL A 260 -6.65 8.54 35.32
C VAL A 260 -6.47 8.76 33.82
N MET A 261 -5.23 8.74 33.36
CA MET A 261 -4.88 9.01 31.97
C MET A 261 -4.08 7.84 31.42
N ARG A 262 -4.54 7.34 30.28
CA ARG A 262 -3.86 6.31 29.52
C ARG A 262 -3.24 6.91 28.27
N GLU A 263 -1.94 6.75 28.09
CA GLU A 263 -1.28 7.15 26.85
C GLU A 263 -1.76 6.27 25.70
N VAL A 264 -2.24 6.89 24.59
CA VAL A 264 -2.78 6.23 23.41
C VAL A 264 -2.12 6.71 22.13
N THR A 265 -0.94 7.32 22.23
CA THR A 265 -0.20 7.90 21.11
C THR A 265 0.07 6.88 20.01
N GLU A 266 0.58 5.71 20.37
CA GLU A 266 0.88 4.62 19.42
C GLU A 266 -0.41 4.14 18.72
N ARG A 267 -1.50 3.96 19.48
CA ARG A 267 -2.80 3.59 18.89
C ARG A 267 -3.27 4.62 17.86
N LYS A 268 -3.21 5.92 18.19
CA LYS A 268 -3.61 7.00 17.27
C LYS A 268 -2.72 7.08 16.03
N GLN A 269 -1.42 6.87 16.18
CA GLN A 269 -0.50 6.82 15.04
C GLN A 269 -0.80 5.64 14.12
N VAL A 270 -1.06 4.46 14.68
CA VAL A 270 -1.45 3.27 13.91
C VAL A 270 -2.80 3.47 13.22
N GLU A 271 -3.81 4.03 13.91
CA GLU A 271 -5.11 4.36 13.32
C GLU A 271 -4.96 5.32 12.14
N GLU A 272 -4.17 6.40 12.27
CA GLU A 272 -3.92 7.36 11.19
C GLU A 272 -3.12 6.73 10.05
N GLN A 273 -2.13 5.88 10.37
CA GLN A 273 -1.36 5.16 9.34
C GLN A 273 -2.25 4.16 8.58
N LEU A 274 -3.12 3.44 9.27
CA LEU A 274 -4.10 2.55 8.65
C LEU A 274 -5.05 3.33 7.75
N ARG A 275 -5.53 4.49 8.21
CA ARG A 275 -6.39 5.38 7.42
C ARG A 275 -5.66 5.87 6.16
N ARG A 276 -4.40 6.31 6.30
CA ARG A 276 -3.59 6.71 5.15
C ARG A 276 -3.39 5.56 4.18
N ASN A 277 -3.02 4.38 4.65
CA ASN A 277 -2.82 3.21 3.81
C ASN A 277 -4.12 2.76 3.12
N ALA A 278 -5.28 2.95 3.76
CA ALA A 278 -6.57 2.60 3.18
C ALA A 278 -7.01 3.55 2.04
N PHE A 279 -6.64 4.83 2.11
CA PHE A 279 -7.16 5.86 1.21
C PHE A 279 -6.13 6.51 0.29
N TYR A 280 -4.84 6.32 0.54
CA TYR A 280 -3.76 6.95 -0.22
C TYR A 280 -2.77 5.92 -0.76
N ASP A 281 -2.19 6.22 -1.92
CA ASP A 281 -1.10 5.43 -2.51
C ASP A 281 0.20 5.64 -1.71
N SER A 282 0.80 4.56 -1.26
CA SER A 282 1.98 4.61 -0.37
C SER A 282 3.23 5.18 -1.02
N LEU A 283 3.35 5.12 -2.36
CA LEU A 283 4.50 5.61 -3.10
C LEU A 283 4.40 7.11 -3.37
N THR A 284 3.27 7.56 -3.92
CA THR A 284 3.10 8.94 -4.39
C THR A 284 2.45 9.86 -3.37
N GLY A 285 1.73 9.29 -2.38
CA GLY A 285 0.93 10.05 -1.42
C GLY A 285 -0.39 10.60 -1.97
N LEU A 286 -0.70 10.34 -3.24
CA LEU A 286 -1.98 10.71 -3.86
C LEU A 286 -3.13 9.84 -3.32
N PRO A 287 -4.38 10.28 -3.40
CA PRO A 287 -5.55 9.45 -3.26
C PRO A 287 -5.41 8.15 -4.06
N ASN A 288 -5.76 7.01 -3.43
CA ASN A 288 -5.80 5.73 -4.12
C ASN A 288 -7.16 5.51 -4.81
N ARG A 289 -7.35 4.34 -5.42
CA ARG A 289 -8.59 3.97 -6.10
C ARG A 289 -9.83 4.10 -5.20
N LEU A 290 -9.73 3.71 -3.93
CA LEU A 290 -10.87 3.74 -3.02
C LEU A 290 -11.32 5.18 -2.74
N LEU A 291 -10.39 6.07 -2.40
CA LEU A 291 -10.72 7.48 -2.15
C LEU A 291 -11.17 8.20 -3.43
N PHE A 292 -10.60 7.85 -4.59
CA PHE A 292 -11.06 8.39 -5.86
C PHE A 292 -12.52 8.02 -6.14
N MET A 293 -12.88 6.75 -5.97
CA MET A 293 -14.26 6.28 -6.20
C MET A 293 -15.25 6.91 -5.23
N GLU A 294 -14.88 7.06 -3.95
CA GLU A 294 -15.70 7.76 -2.97
C GLU A 294 -15.98 9.21 -3.38
N ARG A 295 -14.95 9.96 -3.81
CA ARG A 295 -15.10 11.34 -4.28
C ARG A 295 -15.93 11.42 -5.56
N LEU A 296 -15.70 10.51 -6.49
CA LEU A 296 -16.48 10.43 -7.73
C LEU A 296 -17.97 10.19 -7.44
N GLU A 297 -18.31 9.27 -6.51
CA GLU A 297 -19.70 9.01 -6.11
C GLU A 297 -20.34 10.23 -5.46
N GLN A 298 -19.61 10.95 -4.60
CA GLN A 298 -20.06 12.22 -4.03
C GLN A 298 -20.33 13.28 -5.11
N THR A 299 -19.42 13.40 -6.09
CA THR A 299 -19.54 14.36 -7.20
C THR A 299 -20.69 14.02 -8.12
N VAL A 300 -20.90 12.74 -8.47
CA VAL A 300 -22.06 12.24 -9.22
C VAL A 300 -23.35 12.58 -8.48
N THR A 301 -23.39 12.37 -7.17
CA THR A 301 -24.58 12.67 -6.35
C THR A 301 -24.89 14.17 -6.33
N ARG A 302 -23.89 15.02 -6.20
CA ARG A 302 -24.05 16.50 -6.26
C ARG A 302 -24.53 16.97 -7.63
N SER A 303 -23.93 16.44 -8.72
CA SER A 303 -24.34 16.78 -10.08
C SER A 303 -25.76 16.35 -10.41
N ARG A 304 -26.26 15.25 -9.84
CA ARG A 304 -27.68 14.83 -9.99
C ARG A 304 -28.66 15.78 -9.26
N GLN A 305 -28.21 16.40 -8.18
CA GLN A 305 -29.00 17.39 -7.43
C GLN A 305 -28.97 18.77 -8.08
N ASN A 306 -27.89 19.11 -8.80
CA ASN A 306 -27.68 20.39 -9.47
C ASN A 306 -27.22 20.15 -10.90
N ALA A 307 -28.16 20.25 -11.87
CA ALA A 307 -27.92 19.96 -13.28
C ALA A 307 -26.87 20.90 -13.94
N ASP A 308 -26.61 22.05 -13.36
CA ASP A 308 -25.63 23.01 -13.87
C ASP A 308 -24.18 22.63 -13.45
N GLN A 309 -24.03 21.72 -12.50
CA GLN A 309 -22.71 21.29 -12.04
C GLN A 309 -22.18 20.15 -12.92
N GLN A 310 -21.37 20.50 -13.91
CA GLN A 310 -20.68 19.54 -14.76
C GLN A 310 -19.32 19.19 -14.19
N PHE A 311 -18.91 17.94 -14.38
CA PHE A 311 -17.61 17.42 -14.00
C PHE A 311 -17.03 16.52 -15.09
N ALA A 312 -15.73 16.22 -15.04
CA ALA A 312 -15.07 15.29 -15.93
C ALA A 312 -14.15 14.34 -15.19
N VAL A 313 -14.03 13.13 -15.73
CA VAL A 313 -13.05 12.12 -15.31
C VAL A 313 -12.01 11.97 -16.41
N LEU A 314 -10.74 12.12 -16.08
CA LEU A 314 -9.62 11.82 -16.95
C LEU A 314 -8.93 10.56 -16.44
N PHE A 315 -8.66 9.62 -17.34
CA PHE A 315 -7.84 8.43 -17.08
C PHE A 315 -6.53 8.57 -17.86
N LEU A 316 -5.42 8.41 -17.17
CA LEU A 316 -4.08 8.66 -17.70
C LEU A 316 -3.21 7.41 -17.54
N ASP A 317 -2.44 7.08 -18.56
CA ASP A 317 -1.48 5.98 -18.55
C ASP A 317 -0.16 6.47 -19.18
N LEU A 318 0.96 6.14 -18.53
CA LEU A 318 2.28 6.58 -18.96
C LEU A 318 2.78 5.72 -20.12
N ASP A 319 3.03 6.35 -21.24
CA ASP A 319 3.52 5.65 -22.42
C ASP A 319 4.90 5.04 -22.18
N ARG A 320 5.03 3.74 -22.50
CA ARG A 320 6.30 2.98 -22.40
C ARG A 320 6.94 2.93 -21.02
N PHE A 321 6.18 3.12 -19.93
CA PHE A 321 6.71 3.07 -18.56
C PHE A 321 7.42 1.75 -18.24
N LYS A 322 6.93 0.63 -18.79
CA LYS A 322 7.59 -0.67 -18.64
C LYS A 322 9.02 -0.66 -19.21
N VAL A 323 9.25 0.00 -20.34
CA VAL A 323 10.59 0.09 -20.97
C VAL A 323 11.55 0.86 -20.04
N ILE A 324 11.07 1.90 -19.37
CA ILE A 324 11.86 2.67 -18.40
C ILE A 324 12.24 1.76 -17.22
N ASN A 325 11.29 1.00 -16.66
CA ASN A 325 11.57 0.05 -15.59
C ASN A 325 12.57 -1.04 -16.00
N ASP A 326 12.37 -1.62 -17.18
CA ASP A 326 13.21 -2.70 -17.69
C ASP A 326 14.65 -2.21 -17.99
N SER A 327 14.79 -0.94 -18.40
CA SER A 327 16.10 -0.36 -18.78
C SER A 327 16.85 0.28 -17.61
N LEU A 328 16.16 0.98 -16.70
CA LEU A 328 16.76 1.79 -15.63
C LEU A 328 16.46 1.28 -14.21
N GLY A 329 15.65 0.23 -14.10
CA GLY A 329 15.25 -0.39 -12.85
C GLY A 329 14.07 0.28 -12.14
N HIS A 330 13.37 -0.50 -11.30
CA HIS A 330 12.15 -0.07 -10.61
C HIS A 330 12.34 1.15 -9.69
N LEU A 331 13.53 1.35 -9.11
CA LEU A 331 13.80 2.51 -8.25
C LEU A 331 13.70 3.85 -9.01
N ILE A 332 14.17 3.87 -10.26
CA ILE A 332 14.06 5.05 -11.12
C ILE A 332 12.60 5.23 -11.56
N GLY A 333 11.90 4.13 -11.87
CA GLY A 333 10.47 4.16 -12.17
C GLY A 333 9.63 4.73 -11.02
N ASP A 334 9.92 4.34 -9.77
CA ASP A 334 9.24 4.87 -8.58
C ASP A 334 9.49 6.39 -8.41
N GLN A 335 10.73 6.84 -8.62
CA GLN A 335 11.06 8.27 -8.58
C GLN A 335 10.34 9.05 -9.69
N LEU A 336 10.22 8.46 -10.88
CA LEU A 336 9.46 9.05 -11.99
C LEU A 336 7.98 9.20 -11.63
N LEU A 337 7.35 8.18 -11.06
CA LEU A 337 5.96 8.24 -10.61
C LEU A 337 5.73 9.33 -9.55
N ILE A 338 6.65 9.49 -8.60
CA ILE A 338 6.60 10.58 -7.60
C ILE A 338 6.76 11.95 -8.27
N ALA A 339 7.64 12.08 -9.25
CA ALA A 339 7.84 13.33 -9.96
C ALA A 339 6.62 13.70 -10.83
N ILE A 340 6.02 12.71 -11.49
CA ILE A 340 4.80 12.86 -12.28
C ILE A 340 3.63 13.28 -11.39
N SER A 341 3.43 12.65 -10.23
CA SER A 341 2.33 13.00 -9.32
C SER A 341 2.35 14.47 -8.96
N ARG A 342 3.52 15.02 -8.64
CA ARG A 342 3.69 16.45 -8.33
C ARG A 342 3.39 17.36 -9.51
N ARG A 343 3.77 16.97 -10.74
CA ARG A 343 3.44 17.74 -11.94
C ARG A 343 1.94 17.71 -12.25
N LEU A 344 1.29 16.56 -12.03
CA LEU A 344 -0.16 16.42 -12.22
C LEU A 344 -0.93 17.28 -11.21
N GLU A 345 -0.55 17.29 -9.93
CA GLU A 345 -1.14 18.17 -8.91
C GLU A 345 -1.00 19.64 -9.27
N ALA A 346 0.15 20.04 -9.86
CA ALA A 346 0.35 21.42 -10.32
C ALA A 346 -0.47 21.78 -11.58
N CYS A 347 -1.00 20.79 -12.29
CA CYS A 347 -1.84 20.99 -13.48
C CYS A 347 -3.33 21.19 -13.17
N VAL A 348 -3.79 21.04 -11.94
CA VAL A 348 -5.20 21.09 -11.58
C VAL A 348 -5.45 22.08 -10.42
N SER A 349 -6.70 22.35 -10.10
CA SER A 349 -7.07 23.21 -8.97
C SER A 349 -7.03 22.41 -7.64
N ARG A 350 -7.14 23.11 -6.51
CA ARG A 350 -7.21 22.44 -5.19
C ARG A 350 -8.52 21.68 -4.95
N GLU A 351 -9.56 22.01 -5.70
CA GLU A 351 -10.86 21.37 -5.62
C GLU A 351 -10.89 20.08 -6.42
N ASP A 352 -10.02 19.97 -7.44
CA ASP A 352 -9.89 18.77 -8.24
C ASP A 352 -9.13 17.66 -7.51
N THR A 353 -9.35 16.44 -7.90
CA THR A 353 -8.68 15.28 -7.31
C THR A 353 -7.76 14.61 -8.31
N VAL A 354 -6.47 14.55 -8.02
CA VAL A 354 -5.50 13.68 -8.69
C VAL A 354 -5.35 12.40 -7.88
N SER A 355 -5.36 11.24 -8.53
CA SER A 355 -5.25 9.94 -7.88
C SER A 355 -4.35 9.00 -8.67
N ARG A 356 -3.79 8.00 -7.99
CA ARG A 356 -3.09 6.89 -8.61
C ARG A 356 -3.84 5.59 -8.32
N LEU A 357 -4.23 4.87 -9.38
CA LEU A 357 -5.00 3.64 -9.23
C LEU A 357 -4.11 2.41 -9.02
N GLY A 358 -2.88 2.44 -9.56
CA GLY A 358 -1.87 1.40 -9.46
C GLY A 358 -0.92 1.45 -10.67
N GLY A 359 0.25 0.82 -10.58
CA GLY A 359 1.22 0.82 -11.69
C GLY A 359 1.55 2.22 -12.20
N ASP A 360 1.33 2.45 -13.49
CA ASP A 360 1.50 3.69 -14.24
C ASP A 360 0.18 4.44 -14.52
N GLU A 361 -0.94 4.01 -13.88
CA GLU A 361 -2.26 4.58 -14.09
C GLU A 361 -2.57 5.69 -13.08
N PHE A 362 -2.92 6.87 -13.60
CA PHE A 362 -3.40 8.01 -12.83
C PHE A 362 -4.81 8.40 -13.25
N THR A 363 -5.54 9.06 -12.37
CA THR A 363 -6.85 9.62 -12.66
C THR A 363 -6.97 11.04 -12.15
N ILE A 364 -7.75 11.85 -12.84
CA ILE A 364 -8.08 13.22 -12.43
C ILE A 364 -9.61 13.36 -12.45
N LEU A 365 -10.18 13.81 -11.34
CA LEU A 365 -11.55 14.23 -11.22
C LEU A 365 -11.57 15.77 -11.21
N LEU A 366 -12.17 16.37 -12.24
CA LEU A 366 -12.41 17.80 -12.35
C LEU A 366 -13.83 18.08 -11.86
N GLU A 367 -13.98 18.69 -10.69
CA GLU A 367 -15.29 18.84 -10.03
C GLU A 367 -16.15 19.97 -10.62
N HIS A 368 -15.53 20.95 -11.25
CA HIS A 368 -16.21 22.12 -11.81
C HIS A 368 -15.69 22.44 -13.22
N ILE A 369 -16.43 22.02 -14.24
CA ILE A 369 -16.14 22.36 -15.64
C ILE A 369 -17.27 23.19 -16.24
N GLN A 370 -16.97 24.09 -17.14
CA GLN A 370 -17.98 24.87 -17.88
C GLN A 370 -18.32 24.22 -19.22
N ASN A 371 -17.31 23.65 -19.88
CA ASN A 371 -17.46 23.03 -21.18
C ASN A 371 -16.30 22.05 -21.48
N LEU A 372 -16.41 21.32 -22.59
CA LEU A 372 -15.40 20.37 -23.05
C LEU A 372 -14.03 21.03 -23.32
N GLU A 373 -14.02 22.27 -23.83
CA GLU A 373 -12.77 22.95 -24.17
C GLU A 373 -11.92 23.24 -22.93
N ASP A 374 -12.52 23.47 -21.78
CA ASP A 374 -11.78 23.65 -20.52
C ASP A 374 -11.08 22.37 -20.10
N VAL A 375 -11.75 21.21 -20.28
CA VAL A 375 -11.16 19.89 -19.99
C VAL A 375 -10.00 19.60 -20.95
N LYS A 376 -10.15 19.89 -22.25
CA LYS A 376 -9.07 19.75 -23.24
C LYS A 376 -7.86 20.61 -22.92
N LYS A 377 -8.07 21.87 -22.50
CA LYS A 377 -6.96 22.75 -22.04
C LYS A 377 -6.20 22.15 -20.86
N ILE A 378 -6.90 21.49 -19.92
CA ILE A 378 -6.25 20.79 -18.81
C ILE A 378 -5.45 19.60 -19.33
N ALA A 379 -6.02 18.78 -20.24
CA ALA A 379 -5.31 17.69 -20.86
C ALA A 379 -4.05 18.14 -21.61
N GLU A 380 -4.13 19.24 -22.38
CA GLU A 380 -2.99 19.84 -23.07
C GLU A 380 -1.91 20.35 -22.07
N ARG A 381 -2.36 20.96 -20.94
CA ARG A 381 -1.45 21.39 -19.89
C ARG A 381 -0.71 20.20 -19.26
N VAL A 382 -1.40 19.08 -19.04
CA VAL A 382 -0.83 17.81 -18.58
C VAL A 382 0.19 17.29 -19.60
N HIS A 383 -0.16 17.21 -20.89
CA HIS A 383 0.76 16.79 -21.94
C HIS A 383 2.03 17.65 -21.96
N LYS A 384 1.88 18.96 -21.92
CA LYS A 384 3.01 19.90 -21.89
C LYS A 384 3.88 19.74 -20.64
N ALA A 385 3.27 19.53 -19.48
CA ALA A 385 3.99 19.34 -18.23
C ALA A 385 4.79 18.03 -18.22
N LEU A 386 4.25 16.96 -18.80
CA LEU A 386 4.90 15.65 -18.82
C LEU A 386 5.88 15.46 -19.97
N SER A 387 5.75 16.22 -21.08
CA SER A 387 6.73 16.21 -22.19
C SER A 387 8.07 16.85 -21.85
N THR A 388 8.16 17.62 -20.75
CA THR A 388 9.41 18.16 -20.25
C THR A 388 10.21 17.07 -19.55
N SER A 389 11.53 16.99 -19.82
CA SER A 389 12.39 15.95 -19.24
C SER A 389 12.35 15.91 -17.70
N PHE A 390 12.61 14.73 -17.15
CA PHE A 390 12.78 14.46 -15.73
C PHE A 390 14.25 14.12 -15.48
N ASN A 391 14.90 14.85 -14.58
CA ASN A 391 16.26 14.53 -14.17
C ASN A 391 16.20 13.69 -12.87
N LEU A 392 16.43 12.40 -12.98
CA LEU A 392 16.37 11.46 -11.90
C LEU A 392 17.71 10.75 -11.72
N ASN A 393 18.41 11.03 -10.62
CA ASN A 393 19.72 10.46 -10.31
C ASN A 393 20.76 10.61 -11.44
N GLY A 394 20.69 11.72 -12.19
CA GLY A 394 21.61 12.01 -13.30
C GLY A 394 21.15 11.46 -14.65
N HIS A 395 20.04 10.75 -14.72
CA HIS A 395 19.39 10.32 -15.96
C HIS A 395 18.34 11.34 -16.39
N GLU A 396 18.43 11.80 -17.63
CA GLU A 396 17.41 12.62 -18.25
C GLU A 396 16.40 11.72 -18.96
N ILE A 397 15.15 11.70 -18.47
CA ILE A 397 14.09 10.80 -18.93
C ILE A 397 13.01 11.63 -19.59
N PHE A 398 12.61 11.22 -20.78
CA PHE A 398 11.44 11.72 -21.49
C PHE A 398 10.33 10.68 -21.45
N THR A 399 9.13 11.11 -21.13
CA THR A 399 7.93 10.26 -21.17
C THR A 399 6.76 11.06 -21.70
N SER A 400 5.74 10.37 -22.17
CA SER A 400 4.46 10.94 -22.56
C SER A 400 3.33 10.21 -21.83
N VAL A 401 2.13 10.69 -22.02
CA VAL A 401 0.93 10.14 -21.40
C VAL A 401 -0.17 10.01 -22.44
N SER A 402 -0.95 8.94 -22.37
CA SER A 402 -2.20 8.79 -23.13
C SER A 402 -3.36 9.08 -22.19
N ILE A 403 -4.29 9.95 -22.59
CA ILE A 403 -5.38 10.46 -21.73
C ILE A 403 -6.73 10.11 -22.35
N GLY A 404 -7.62 9.48 -21.57
CA GLY A 404 -9.02 9.33 -21.90
C GLY A 404 -9.90 10.23 -21.03
N ILE A 405 -10.90 10.83 -21.60
CA ILE A 405 -11.77 11.83 -20.97
C ILE A 405 -13.22 11.37 -21.04
N THR A 406 -13.92 11.37 -19.92
CA THR A 406 -15.37 11.18 -19.84
C THR A 406 -16.02 12.37 -19.16
N LEU A 407 -17.14 12.84 -19.72
CA LEU A 407 -17.90 13.98 -19.19
C LEU A 407 -19.14 13.49 -18.41
N SER A 408 -19.56 14.27 -17.42
CA SER A 408 -20.80 14.06 -16.66
C SER A 408 -22.08 14.10 -17.51
N THR A 409 -22.01 14.72 -18.69
CA THR A 409 -23.12 14.75 -19.67
C THR A 409 -23.39 13.42 -20.34
N THR A 410 -22.46 12.46 -20.24
CA THR A 410 -22.65 11.10 -20.72
C THR A 410 -23.62 10.38 -19.79
N LYS A 411 -24.70 9.79 -20.33
CA LYS A 411 -25.74 9.10 -19.54
C LYS A 411 -25.18 7.80 -18.94
N TYR A 412 -24.59 7.89 -17.77
CA TYR A 412 -24.17 6.73 -16.98
C TYR A 412 -24.99 6.61 -15.69
N GLU A 413 -25.27 5.36 -15.32
CA GLU A 413 -26.00 5.06 -14.09
C GLU A 413 -25.08 4.92 -12.88
N LEU A 414 -23.85 4.45 -13.08
CA LEU A 414 -22.88 4.15 -12.00
C LEU A 414 -21.57 4.96 -12.17
N PRO A 415 -20.93 5.34 -11.08
CA PRO A 415 -19.61 6.00 -11.11
C PRO A 415 -18.52 5.18 -11.81
N GLU A 416 -18.58 3.85 -11.69
CA GLU A 416 -17.65 2.93 -12.34
C GLU A 416 -17.75 3.00 -13.88
N ASP A 417 -18.91 3.30 -14.43
CA ASP A 417 -19.11 3.43 -15.87
C ASP A 417 -18.41 4.66 -16.42
N LEU A 418 -18.36 5.75 -15.66
CA LEU A 418 -17.59 6.96 -16.02
C LEU A 418 -16.09 6.67 -16.07
N LEU A 419 -15.59 5.97 -15.07
CA LEU A 419 -14.17 5.59 -15.03
C LEU A 419 -13.83 4.63 -16.17
N ARG A 420 -14.70 3.64 -16.44
CA ARG A 420 -14.56 2.71 -17.56
C ARG A 420 -14.61 3.42 -18.92
N GLY A 421 -15.49 4.43 -19.08
CA GLY A 421 -15.53 5.25 -20.28
C GLY A 421 -14.23 6.02 -20.51
N ALA A 422 -13.68 6.60 -19.47
CA ALA A 422 -12.38 7.28 -19.54
C ALA A 422 -11.22 6.31 -19.89
N ASP A 423 -11.20 5.09 -19.32
CA ASP A 423 -10.23 4.05 -19.64
C ASP A 423 -10.34 3.63 -21.13
N ILE A 424 -11.54 3.40 -21.64
CA ILE A 424 -11.79 3.10 -23.07
C ILE A 424 -11.25 4.22 -23.98
N ALA A 425 -11.50 5.47 -23.63
CA ALA A 425 -10.98 6.61 -24.39
C ALA A 425 -9.44 6.69 -24.33
N MET A 426 -8.85 6.40 -23.20
CA MET A 426 -7.39 6.33 -23.02
C MET A 426 -6.77 5.22 -23.90
N TYR A 427 -7.37 4.04 -23.92
CA TYR A 427 -6.93 2.97 -24.81
C TYR A 427 -6.96 3.40 -26.28
N ARG A 428 -7.99 4.15 -26.70
CA ARG A 428 -8.04 4.73 -28.05
C ARG A 428 -6.93 5.74 -28.28
N ALA A 429 -6.63 6.60 -27.33
CA ALA A 429 -5.49 7.52 -27.41
C ALA A 429 -4.17 6.77 -27.64
N LYS A 430 -3.97 5.62 -26.97
CA LYS A 430 -2.82 4.74 -27.22
C LYS A 430 -2.79 4.19 -28.65
N ALA A 431 -3.95 3.76 -29.17
CA ALA A 431 -4.07 3.23 -30.52
C ALA A 431 -3.93 4.32 -31.62
N SER A 432 -4.29 5.56 -31.31
CA SER A 432 -4.17 6.72 -32.24
C SER A 432 -2.74 7.30 -32.32
N GLY A 433 -1.74 6.65 -31.70
CA GLY A 433 -0.33 7.05 -31.80
C GLY A 433 0.28 7.48 -30.49
N ARG A 434 -0.41 7.36 -29.34
CA ARG A 434 0.01 7.79 -28.00
C ARG A 434 0.23 9.29 -27.89
N ALA A 435 0.65 9.76 -26.69
CA ALA A 435 0.92 11.17 -26.44
C ALA A 435 -0.23 12.14 -26.84
N CYS A 436 -1.45 11.66 -26.76
CA CYS A 436 -2.67 12.40 -27.12
C CYS A 436 -3.79 12.16 -26.12
N HIS A 437 -4.88 12.90 -26.28
CA HIS A 437 -6.09 12.68 -25.51
C HIS A 437 -7.29 12.40 -26.42
N GLU A 438 -8.20 11.56 -25.93
CA GLU A 438 -9.46 11.22 -26.60
C GLU A 438 -10.63 11.42 -25.64
N VAL A 439 -11.74 11.88 -26.18
CA VAL A 439 -12.98 12.08 -25.42
C VAL A 439 -13.91 10.90 -25.70
N PHE A 440 -14.40 10.27 -24.65
CA PHE A 440 -15.29 9.14 -24.76
C PHE A 440 -16.60 9.51 -25.52
N ASP A 441 -16.92 8.70 -26.47
CA ASP A 441 -18.25 8.65 -27.10
C ASP A 441 -18.82 7.22 -26.99
N THR A 442 -20.15 7.08 -27.10
CA THR A 442 -20.83 5.79 -26.99
C THR A 442 -20.48 4.81 -28.13
N GLU A 443 -20.02 5.31 -29.29
CA GLU A 443 -19.53 4.47 -30.37
C GLU A 443 -18.17 3.82 -30.04
N MET A 444 -17.35 4.47 -29.21
CA MET A 444 -16.07 3.93 -28.79
C MET A 444 -16.23 2.62 -28.01
N HIS A 445 -17.18 2.55 -27.09
CA HIS A 445 -17.45 1.31 -26.35
C HIS A 445 -17.77 0.16 -27.31
N THR A 446 -18.64 0.42 -28.30
CA THR A 446 -19.02 -0.58 -29.31
C THR A 446 -17.80 -1.01 -30.14
N ARG A 447 -16.92 -0.08 -30.49
CA ARG A 447 -15.67 -0.36 -31.23
C ARG A 447 -14.69 -1.19 -30.44
N VAL A 448 -14.47 -0.87 -29.13
CA VAL A 448 -13.53 -1.64 -28.26
C VAL A 448 -14.06 -3.06 -28.08
N VAL A 449 -15.35 -3.25 -27.83
CA VAL A 449 -15.94 -4.59 -27.74
C VAL A 449 -15.72 -5.38 -29.03
N LYS A 450 -15.92 -4.73 -30.20
CA LYS A 450 -15.65 -5.36 -31.52
C LYS A 450 -14.16 -5.69 -31.71
N LEU A 451 -13.24 -4.84 -31.25
CA LEU A 451 -11.78 -5.13 -31.30
C LEU A 451 -11.40 -6.32 -30.45
N LEU A 452 -11.92 -6.42 -29.24
CA LEU A 452 -11.69 -7.57 -28.35
C LEU A 452 -12.27 -8.86 -28.94
N GLN A 453 -13.44 -8.79 -29.55
CA GLN A 453 -14.00 -9.92 -30.30
C GLN A 453 -13.10 -10.31 -31.47
N LEU A 454 -12.67 -9.33 -32.27
CA LEU A 454 -11.79 -9.56 -33.42
C LEU A 454 -10.44 -10.17 -33.01
N GLU A 455 -9.87 -9.80 -31.84
CA GLU A 455 -8.65 -10.41 -31.30
C GLU A 455 -8.86 -11.90 -30.98
N ASN A 456 -9.99 -12.22 -30.33
CA ASN A 456 -10.30 -13.61 -30.01
C ASN A 456 -10.56 -14.43 -31.29
N ASP A 457 -11.20 -13.81 -32.30
CA ASP A 457 -11.46 -14.45 -33.58
C ASP A 457 -10.16 -14.63 -34.36
N LEU A 458 -9.24 -13.67 -34.30
CA LEU A 458 -7.93 -13.78 -34.94
C LEU A 458 -7.11 -14.97 -34.41
N ARG A 459 -7.16 -15.21 -33.10
CA ARG A 459 -6.52 -16.39 -32.49
C ARG A 459 -7.10 -17.70 -33.03
N ARG A 460 -8.43 -17.76 -33.18
CA ARG A 460 -9.12 -18.91 -33.76
C ARG A 460 -8.87 -19.05 -35.25
N ALA A 461 -8.72 -17.94 -35.98
CA ALA A 461 -8.44 -17.92 -37.42
C ALA A 461 -7.14 -18.62 -37.78
N VAL A 462 -6.10 -18.51 -36.92
CA VAL A 462 -4.83 -19.25 -37.11
C VAL A 462 -5.08 -20.75 -37.07
N GLU A 463 -5.88 -21.24 -36.15
CA GLU A 463 -6.19 -22.67 -36.00
C GLU A 463 -7.12 -23.18 -37.10
N ARG A 464 -8.05 -22.34 -37.58
CA ARG A 464 -9.07 -22.72 -38.54
C ARG A 464 -8.69 -22.48 -40.01
N GLN A 465 -7.45 -21.99 -40.26
CA GLN A 465 -6.96 -21.71 -41.62
C GLN A 465 -7.86 -20.74 -42.40
N GLU A 466 -8.32 -19.65 -41.76
CA GLU A 466 -9.19 -18.63 -42.36
C GLU A 466 -8.38 -17.60 -43.19
N PHE A 467 -7.06 -17.76 -43.29
CA PHE A 467 -6.18 -16.90 -44.08
C PHE A 467 -6.02 -17.43 -45.52
N PHE A 468 -5.87 -16.52 -46.47
CA PHE A 468 -5.47 -16.82 -47.84
C PHE A 468 -4.56 -15.71 -48.35
N LEU A 469 -3.86 -15.97 -49.47
CA LEU A 469 -2.99 -15.00 -50.10
C LEU A 469 -3.63 -14.47 -51.38
N ASN A 470 -3.55 -13.13 -51.55
CA ASN A 470 -3.67 -12.49 -52.83
C ASN A 470 -2.27 -12.12 -53.34
N TYR A 471 -2.11 -12.00 -54.61
CA TYR A 471 -0.82 -11.79 -55.27
C TYR A 471 -0.95 -10.54 -56.15
N GLN A 472 -0.03 -9.57 -55.97
CA GLN A 472 0.03 -8.37 -56.79
C GLN A 472 1.27 -8.41 -57.69
N PRO A 473 1.13 -8.20 -59.02
CA PRO A 473 2.26 -8.27 -59.91
C PRO A 473 3.22 -7.10 -59.76
N ILE A 474 4.54 -7.43 -59.79
CA ILE A 474 5.63 -6.47 -59.89
C ILE A 474 6.09 -6.51 -61.39
N VAL A 475 6.06 -5.34 -62.02
CA VAL A 475 6.23 -5.21 -63.45
C VAL A 475 7.52 -4.46 -63.81
N ALA A 476 8.34 -4.97 -64.68
CA ALA A 476 9.48 -4.25 -65.23
C ALA A 476 9.00 -3.13 -66.16
N ILE A 477 9.27 -1.87 -65.81
CA ILE A 477 8.74 -0.68 -66.52
C ILE A 477 9.24 -0.63 -67.96
N ALA A 478 10.48 -1.09 -68.24
CA ALA A 478 11.06 -1.08 -69.59
C ALA A 478 10.37 -2.06 -70.56
N THR A 479 9.89 -3.21 -70.05
CA THR A 479 9.42 -4.32 -70.90
C THR A 479 7.95 -4.64 -70.77
N GLY A 480 7.29 -4.18 -69.71
CA GLY A 480 5.92 -4.55 -69.33
C GLY A 480 5.79 -6.00 -68.88
N LYS A 481 6.88 -6.72 -68.64
CA LYS A 481 6.86 -8.09 -68.16
C LYS A 481 6.70 -8.15 -66.65
N ILE A 482 5.98 -9.16 -66.16
CA ILE A 482 5.91 -9.51 -64.76
C ILE A 482 7.25 -10.14 -64.38
N THR A 483 7.89 -9.67 -63.31
CA THR A 483 9.16 -10.19 -62.76
C THR A 483 8.92 -10.95 -61.46
N GLY A 484 7.80 -10.72 -60.84
CA GLY A 484 7.44 -11.37 -59.57
C GLY A 484 6.08 -10.92 -59.05
N PHE A 485 5.72 -11.38 -57.90
CA PHE A 485 4.49 -11.00 -57.21
C PHE A 485 4.81 -10.68 -55.74
N GLU A 486 4.08 -9.77 -55.16
CA GLU A 486 3.99 -9.60 -53.72
C GLU A 486 2.81 -10.41 -53.17
N ALA A 487 3.13 -11.23 -52.11
CA ALA A 487 2.12 -12.03 -51.43
C ALA A 487 1.48 -11.22 -50.30
N LEU A 488 0.21 -10.97 -50.43
CA LEU A 488 -0.57 -10.11 -49.52
C LEU A 488 -1.61 -10.95 -48.77
N VAL A 489 -1.43 -11.11 -47.46
CA VAL A 489 -2.36 -11.87 -46.60
C VAL A 489 -3.74 -11.25 -46.56
N ARG A 490 -4.76 -12.09 -46.55
CA ARG A 490 -6.19 -11.75 -46.44
C ARG A 490 -6.81 -12.67 -45.41
N TRP A 491 -7.76 -12.13 -44.64
CA TRP A 491 -8.50 -12.91 -43.64
C TRP A 491 -9.97 -12.97 -44.04
N GLN A 492 -10.47 -14.18 -44.33
CA GLN A 492 -11.84 -14.46 -44.57
C GLN A 492 -12.56 -14.82 -43.28
N HIS A 493 -13.10 -13.80 -42.62
CA HIS A 493 -13.82 -14.01 -41.37
C HIS A 493 -15.20 -14.62 -41.64
N PRO A 494 -15.64 -15.65 -40.88
CA PRO A 494 -16.92 -16.32 -41.12
C PRO A 494 -18.16 -15.42 -41.11
N GLU A 495 -18.17 -14.41 -40.21
CA GLU A 495 -19.31 -13.52 -40.00
C GLU A 495 -19.12 -12.13 -40.65
N GLN A 496 -17.89 -11.60 -40.66
CA GLN A 496 -17.60 -10.25 -41.14
C GLN A 496 -17.15 -10.20 -42.58
N GLY A 497 -16.96 -11.36 -43.22
CA GLY A 497 -16.44 -11.44 -44.60
C GLY A 497 -14.96 -11.10 -44.64
N LEU A 498 -14.53 -10.38 -45.68
CA LEU A 498 -13.11 -10.02 -45.85
C LEU A 498 -12.68 -8.92 -44.90
N VAL A 499 -11.80 -9.26 -43.91
CA VAL A 499 -11.20 -8.32 -42.96
C VAL A 499 -9.92 -7.74 -43.54
N SER A 500 -9.82 -6.40 -43.54
CA SER A 500 -8.63 -5.69 -44.06
C SER A 500 -7.36 -5.94 -43.23
N PRO A 501 -6.20 -6.16 -43.85
CA PRO A 501 -4.89 -6.27 -43.14
C PRO A 501 -4.60 -5.10 -42.24
N VAL A 502 -4.95 -3.89 -42.61
CA VAL A 502 -4.78 -2.67 -41.76
C VAL A 502 -5.47 -2.78 -40.41
N LYS A 503 -6.52 -3.63 -40.27
CA LYS A 503 -7.20 -3.85 -39.00
C LYS A 503 -6.59 -4.97 -38.16
N PHE A 504 -6.18 -6.09 -38.77
CA PHE A 504 -5.77 -7.26 -38.02
C PHE A 504 -4.25 -7.43 -37.89
N VAL A 505 -3.44 -6.89 -38.83
CA VAL A 505 -1.97 -7.01 -38.73
C VAL A 505 -1.40 -6.30 -37.49
N PRO A 506 -1.76 -5.03 -37.19
CA PRO A 506 -1.28 -4.38 -35.95
C PRO A 506 -1.68 -5.17 -34.69
N MET A 507 -2.92 -5.68 -34.64
CA MET A 507 -3.41 -6.52 -33.54
C MET A 507 -2.62 -7.84 -33.44
N ALA A 508 -2.32 -8.48 -34.57
CA ALA A 508 -1.49 -9.69 -34.62
C ALA A 508 -0.07 -9.42 -34.13
N GLU A 509 0.48 -8.25 -34.41
CA GLU A 509 1.77 -7.82 -33.89
C GLU A 509 1.73 -7.58 -32.38
N GLU A 510 0.75 -6.86 -31.86
CA GLU A 510 0.59 -6.62 -30.42
C GLU A 510 0.42 -7.91 -29.62
N THR A 511 -0.37 -8.84 -30.13
CA THR A 511 -0.66 -10.11 -29.45
C THR A 511 0.40 -11.21 -29.69
N GLY A 512 1.31 -11.02 -30.65
CA GLY A 512 2.31 -12.02 -31.06
C GLY A 512 1.77 -13.05 -32.04
N LEU A 513 0.51 -12.99 -32.43
CA LEU A 513 -0.11 -13.89 -33.44
C LEU A 513 0.45 -13.69 -34.85
N ILE A 514 1.12 -12.57 -35.09
CA ILE A 514 1.82 -12.31 -36.36
C ILE A 514 2.89 -13.36 -36.65
N ILE A 515 3.46 -14.02 -35.63
CA ILE A 515 4.47 -15.06 -35.77
C ILE A 515 3.90 -16.30 -36.50
N PRO A 516 2.87 -16.98 -35.95
CA PRO A 516 2.29 -18.14 -36.66
C PRO A 516 1.63 -17.75 -38.00
N ILE A 517 1.01 -16.56 -38.11
CA ILE A 517 0.45 -16.06 -39.37
C ILE A 517 1.57 -15.90 -40.40
N GLY A 518 2.69 -15.25 -40.05
CA GLY A 518 3.78 -15.01 -40.97
C GLY A 518 4.50 -16.30 -41.41
N GLN A 519 4.63 -17.28 -40.49
CA GLN A 519 5.14 -18.63 -40.88
C GLN A 519 4.22 -19.28 -41.93
N TRP A 520 2.89 -19.18 -41.75
CA TRP A 520 1.94 -19.71 -42.72
C TRP A 520 2.04 -18.95 -44.03
N VAL A 521 2.12 -17.62 -44.01
CA VAL A 521 2.27 -16.76 -45.19
C VAL A 521 3.53 -17.15 -46.00
N LEU A 522 4.68 -17.25 -45.36
CA LEU A 522 5.95 -17.64 -45.97
C LEU A 522 5.86 -19.02 -46.63
N ARG A 523 5.29 -20.00 -45.91
CA ARG A 523 5.12 -21.37 -46.45
C ARG A 523 4.19 -21.39 -47.67
N GLU A 524 3.05 -20.73 -47.57
CA GLU A 524 2.07 -20.69 -48.68
C GLU A 524 2.60 -19.94 -49.92
N ALA A 525 3.26 -18.77 -49.69
CA ALA A 525 3.88 -18.01 -50.76
C ALA A 525 4.98 -18.82 -51.48
N CYS A 526 5.87 -19.53 -50.78
CA CYS A 526 6.88 -20.39 -51.35
C CYS A 526 6.25 -21.57 -52.09
N ARG A 527 5.25 -22.21 -51.53
CA ARG A 527 4.53 -23.32 -52.15
C ARG A 527 3.89 -22.90 -53.47
N GLN A 528 3.20 -21.75 -53.47
CA GLN A 528 2.53 -21.24 -54.68
C GLN A 528 3.52 -20.84 -55.75
N MET A 529 4.64 -20.19 -55.41
CA MET A 529 5.66 -19.79 -56.34
C MET A 529 6.33 -21.05 -56.98
N LYS A 530 6.59 -22.08 -56.17
CA LYS A 530 7.12 -23.34 -56.70
C LYS A 530 6.12 -24.02 -57.68
N ALA A 531 4.81 -23.98 -57.38
CA ALA A 531 3.80 -24.49 -58.27
C ALA A 531 3.82 -23.73 -59.63
N TRP A 532 3.93 -22.40 -59.60
CA TRP A 532 4.05 -21.60 -60.80
C TRP A 532 5.33 -21.89 -61.62
N HIS A 533 6.49 -22.02 -60.96
CA HIS A 533 7.73 -22.43 -61.62
C HIS A 533 7.60 -23.79 -62.34
N THR A 534 6.85 -24.70 -61.76
CA THR A 534 6.62 -26.01 -62.31
C THR A 534 5.62 -25.95 -63.49
N ALA A 535 4.57 -25.16 -63.39
CA ALA A 535 3.54 -25.01 -64.41
C ALA A 535 4.04 -24.21 -65.62
N PHE A 536 4.94 -23.25 -65.43
CA PHE A 536 5.43 -22.32 -66.45
C PHE A 536 6.95 -22.44 -66.66
N SER A 537 7.46 -23.65 -66.72
CA SER A 537 8.90 -23.95 -66.79
C SER A 537 9.61 -23.35 -68.01
N ASP A 538 8.87 -23.00 -69.05
CA ASP A 538 9.38 -22.39 -70.32
C ASP A 538 9.57 -20.86 -70.18
N GLN A 539 9.11 -20.26 -69.07
CA GLN A 539 9.26 -18.82 -68.84
C GLN A 539 10.41 -18.56 -67.85
N PRO A 540 10.99 -17.35 -67.86
CA PRO A 540 11.95 -16.97 -66.82
C PRO A 540 11.31 -17.12 -65.42
N PRO A 541 12.04 -17.69 -64.45
CA PRO A 541 11.50 -17.90 -63.12
C PRO A 541 11.15 -16.57 -62.45
N LEU A 542 9.94 -16.51 -61.88
CA LEU A 542 9.42 -15.36 -61.16
C LEU A 542 9.92 -15.36 -59.71
N SER A 543 9.88 -14.20 -59.06
CA SER A 543 10.17 -14.05 -57.62
C SER A 543 8.89 -13.79 -56.84
N ILE A 544 8.89 -14.14 -55.53
CA ILE A 544 7.82 -13.85 -54.60
C ILE A 544 8.33 -12.97 -53.46
N SER A 545 7.71 -11.86 -53.24
CA SER A 545 7.96 -10.95 -52.12
C SER A 545 7.00 -11.24 -50.96
N VAL A 546 7.57 -11.27 -49.74
CA VAL A 546 6.77 -11.48 -48.51
C VAL A 546 7.19 -10.47 -47.50
N ASN A 547 6.20 -9.77 -46.93
CA ASN A 547 6.36 -8.80 -45.81
C ASN A 547 6.74 -9.51 -44.51
N LEU A 548 7.72 -8.92 -43.80
CA LEU A 548 8.23 -9.45 -42.55
C LEU A 548 8.05 -8.43 -41.44
N SER A 549 7.26 -8.77 -40.42
CA SER A 549 7.02 -7.90 -39.27
C SER A 549 8.23 -7.74 -38.35
N SER A 550 8.27 -6.66 -37.55
CA SER A 550 9.31 -6.41 -36.58
C SER A 550 9.51 -7.59 -35.60
N ARG A 551 8.40 -8.16 -35.12
CA ARG A 551 8.44 -9.29 -34.18
C ARG A 551 8.99 -10.57 -34.81
N GLN A 552 8.73 -10.83 -36.09
CA GLN A 552 9.29 -11.96 -36.81
C GLN A 552 10.80 -11.75 -37.05
N PHE A 553 11.18 -10.54 -37.49
CA PHE A 553 12.58 -10.20 -37.75
C PHE A 553 13.44 -10.29 -36.48
N ALA A 554 12.90 -9.99 -35.31
CA ALA A 554 13.60 -10.11 -34.03
C ALA A 554 13.73 -11.56 -33.50
N GLN A 555 13.13 -12.56 -34.16
CA GLN A 555 13.21 -13.96 -33.74
C GLN A 555 14.54 -14.61 -34.09
N SER A 556 15.23 -15.15 -33.08
CA SER A 556 16.47 -15.94 -33.29
C SER A 556 16.28 -17.19 -34.17
N SER A 557 15.04 -17.74 -34.18
CA SER A 557 14.70 -18.95 -34.96
C SER A 557 14.24 -18.65 -36.40
N LEU A 558 14.24 -17.39 -36.83
CA LEU A 558 13.76 -17.01 -38.19
C LEU A 558 14.53 -17.72 -39.29
N ILE A 559 15.83 -17.77 -39.18
CA ILE A 559 16.74 -18.43 -40.17
C ILE A 559 16.40 -19.90 -40.34
N GLU A 560 16.24 -20.62 -39.25
CA GLU A 560 15.88 -22.06 -39.24
C GLU A 560 14.49 -22.28 -39.83
N GLN A 561 13.55 -21.44 -39.50
CA GLN A 561 12.17 -21.49 -40.02
C GLN A 561 12.14 -21.31 -41.54
N ILE A 562 12.82 -20.30 -42.06
CA ILE A 562 12.92 -20.06 -43.51
C ILE A 562 13.64 -21.21 -44.21
N SER A 563 14.74 -21.68 -43.67
CA SER A 563 15.49 -22.84 -44.20
C SER A 563 14.60 -24.08 -44.32
N GLN A 564 13.81 -24.36 -43.27
CA GLN A 564 12.86 -25.48 -43.28
C GLN A 564 11.75 -25.29 -44.30
N ILE A 565 11.18 -24.07 -44.44
CA ILE A 565 10.14 -23.78 -45.41
C ILE A 565 10.67 -23.95 -46.85
N LEU A 566 11.87 -23.45 -47.17
CA LEU A 566 12.46 -23.61 -48.50
C LEU A 566 12.74 -25.10 -48.80
N ALA A 567 13.24 -25.86 -47.82
CA ALA A 567 13.44 -27.30 -47.96
C ALA A 567 12.13 -28.06 -48.21
N ASP A 568 11.05 -27.74 -47.43
CA ASP A 568 9.77 -28.40 -47.53
C ASP A 568 9.06 -28.09 -48.87
N THR A 569 9.16 -26.85 -49.38
CA THR A 569 8.51 -26.41 -50.60
C THR A 569 9.33 -26.66 -51.85
N GLY A 570 10.64 -26.83 -51.73
CA GLY A 570 11.55 -27.00 -52.84
C GLY A 570 11.70 -25.73 -53.70
N LEU A 571 11.40 -24.54 -53.16
CA LEU A 571 11.66 -23.26 -53.82
C LEU A 571 13.12 -22.89 -53.68
N ASP A 572 13.76 -22.44 -54.76
CA ASP A 572 15.13 -21.88 -54.68
C ASP A 572 15.09 -20.54 -53.95
N ALA A 573 15.99 -20.35 -52.98
CA ALA A 573 16.07 -19.17 -52.12
C ALA A 573 16.19 -17.85 -52.90
N HIS A 574 16.81 -17.85 -54.09
CA HIS A 574 16.97 -16.67 -54.94
C HIS A 574 15.65 -16.09 -55.45
N HIS A 575 14.55 -16.87 -55.38
CA HIS A 575 13.25 -16.46 -55.79
C HIS A 575 12.33 -16.00 -54.66
N LEU A 576 12.81 -16.06 -53.39
CA LEU A 576 12.15 -15.49 -52.22
C LEU A 576 12.78 -14.15 -51.90
N LYS A 577 11.93 -13.09 -51.83
CA LYS A 577 12.28 -11.74 -51.39
C LYS A 577 11.61 -11.48 -50.06
N LEU A 578 12.36 -10.97 -49.12
CA LEU A 578 11.78 -10.53 -47.82
C LEU A 578 11.74 -9.01 -47.79
N GLU A 579 10.55 -8.45 -47.51
CA GLU A 579 10.32 -7.02 -47.41
C GLU A 579 10.32 -6.63 -45.96
N ILE A 580 11.20 -5.68 -45.59
CA ILE A 580 11.39 -5.21 -44.21
C ILE A 580 11.23 -3.69 -44.20
N THR A 581 10.35 -3.16 -43.36
CA THR A 581 10.17 -1.72 -43.30
C THR A 581 11.38 -1.00 -42.70
N GLU A 582 11.62 0.21 -43.17
CA GLU A 582 12.70 1.09 -42.69
C GLU A 582 12.75 1.19 -41.15
N SER A 583 11.61 1.36 -40.49
CA SER A 583 11.51 1.49 -39.06
C SER A 583 12.02 0.26 -38.29
N VAL A 584 11.76 -0.95 -38.78
CA VAL A 584 12.23 -2.21 -38.17
C VAL A 584 13.73 -2.29 -38.19
N ILE A 585 14.33 -1.89 -39.30
CA ILE A 585 15.79 -1.92 -39.47
C ILE A 585 16.47 -0.94 -38.52
N MET A 586 15.85 0.24 -38.28
CA MET A 586 16.43 1.31 -37.48
C MET A 586 16.22 1.15 -35.96
N GLU A 587 15.35 0.23 -35.50
CA GLU A 587 15.19 -0.05 -34.06
C GLU A 587 16.47 -0.62 -33.42
N ASN A 588 17.16 -1.54 -34.09
CA ASN A 588 18.47 -2.10 -33.67
C ASN A 588 19.36 -2.44 -34.87
N PRO A 589 20.06 -1.44 -35.40
CA PRO A 589 20.80 -1.60 -36.65
C PRO A 589 21.90 -2.69 -36.64
N GLU A 590 22.52 -2.92 -35.49
CA GLU A 590 23.59 -3.92 -35.38
C GLU A 590 23.03 -5.34 -35.45
N SER A 591 21.99 -5.64 -34.68
CA SER A 591 21.30 -6.94 -34.71
C SER A 591 20.63 -7.18 -36.05
N ALA A 592 20.08 -6.13 -36.68
CA ALA A 592 19.52 -6.20 -38.03
C ALA A 592 20.54 -6.57 -39.07
N MET A 593 21.73 -6.00 -39.02
CA MET A 593 22.85 -6.33 -39.92
C MET A 593 23.20 -7.82 -39.87
N ASP A 594 23.36 -8.37 -38.65
CA ASP A 594 23.73 -9.78 -38.48
C ASP A 594 22.67 -10.72 -39.06
N MET A 595 21.37 -10.41 -38.81
CA MET A 595 20.26 -11.18 -39.35
C MET A 595 20.23 -11.12 -40.88
N MET A 596 20.37 -9.93 -41.48
CA MET A 596 20.40 -9.73 -42.94
C MET A 596 21.53 -10.48 -43.60
N LEU A 597 22.73 -10.47 -43.00
CA LEU A 597 23.87 -11.21 -43.55
C LEU A 597 23.62 -12.73 -43.57
N GLN A 598 22.97 -13.26 -42.54
CA GLN A 598 22.60 -14.67 -42.50
C GLN A 598 21.54 -15.01 -43.59
N LEU A 599 20.53 -14.17 -43.76
CA LEU A 599 19.52 -14.32 -44.81
C LEU A 599 20.15 -14.25 -46.20
N LYS A 600 21.08 -13.33 -46.43
CA LYS A 600 21.84 -13.21 -47.69
C LYS A 600 22.72 -14.45 -47.93
N ALA A 601 23.34 -15.01 -46.90
CA ALA A 601 24.13 -16.23 -47.01
C ALA A 601 23.32 -17.46 -47.46
N MET A 602 21.98 -17.45 -47.20
CA MET A 602 21.04 -18.46 -47.72
C MET A 602 20.65 -18.24 -49.19
N GLY A 603 21.01 -17.10 -49.80
CA GLY A 603 20.68 -16.75 -51.17
C GLY A 603 19.38 -15.95 -51.34
N LEU A 604 18.75 -15.50 -50.22
CA LEU A 604 17.54 -14.68 -50.30
C LEU A 604 17.82 -13.27 -50.81
N GLN A 605 16.78 -12.64 -51.37
CA GLN A 605 16.81 -11.23 -51.70
C GLN A 605 16.12 -10.43 -50.59
N LEU A 606 16.68 -9.25 -50.30
CA LEU A 606 16.16 -8.36 -49.22
C LEU A 606 15.72 -7.04 -49.84
N SER A 607 14.55 -6.55 -49.45
CA SER A 607 13.96 -5.29 -49.87
C SER A 607 13.69 -4.39 -48.67
N VAL A 608 14.05 -3.11 -48.78
CA VAL A 608 13.59 -2.08 -47.87
C VAL A 608 12.19 -1.63 -48.28
N ASP A 609 11.23 -1.70 -47.39
CA ASP A 609 9.85 -1.30 -47.67
C ASP A 609 9.48 0.03 -47.02
N ASP A 610 8.43 0.72 -47.49
CA ASP A 610 7.92 2.02 -47.01
C ASP A 610 9.00 3.12 -46.91
N PHE A 611 10.01 3.10 -47.82
CA PHE A 611 11.13 4.02 -47.71
C PHE A 611 10.74 5.48 -47.86
N GLY A 612 11.24 6.29 -46.90
CA GLY A 612 11.03 7.74 -46.80
C GLY A 612 9.91 8.16 -45.87
N THR A 613 9.18 7.23 -45.26
CA THR A 613 8.14 7.53 -44.24
C THR A 613 8.71 7.61 -42.82
N GLY A 614 9.98 7.17 -42.62
CA GLY A 614 10.68 7.10 -41.33
C GLY A 614 11.87 8.07 -41.23
N TYR A 615 12.62 7.94 -40.13
CA TYR A 615 13.89 8.66 -39.90
C TYR A 615 15.06 7.89 -40.46
N SER A 616 15.36 8.05 -41.76
CA SER A 616 16.50 7.40 -42.41
C SER A 616 17.84 7.93 -41.90
N SER A 617 18.62 7.08 -41.24
CA SER A 617 20.05 7.34 -41.13
C SER A 617 20.79 6.76 -42.37
N LEU A 618 21.05 7.62 -43.34
CA LEU A 618 21.79 7.26 -44.57
C LEU A 618 23.09 6.52 -44.30
N GLY A 619 23.73 6.77 -43.13
CA GLY A 619 24.96 6.09 -42.74
C GLY A 619 24.78 4.59 -42.48
N TYR A 620 23.63 4.14 -42.04
CA TYR A 620 23.33 2.72 -41.86
C TYR A 620 22.86 2.06 -43.16
N LEU A 621 22.04 2.76 -43.95
CA LEU A 621 21.51 2.23 -45.21
C LEU A 621 22.65 1.78 -46.17
N TYR A 622 23.74 2.53 -46.22
CA TYR A 622 24.94 2.18 -47.04
C TYR A 622 25.57 0.85 -46.61
N ARG A 623 25.40 0.44 -45.36
CA ARG A 623 26.07 -0.77 -44.82
C ARG A 623 25.20 -2.01 -44.96
N PHE A 624 23.87 -1.88 -45.14
CA PHE A 624 22.95 -3.00 -45.21
C PHE A 624 23.02 -3.72 -46.57
N PRO A 625 23.02 -5.06 -46.58
CA PRO A 625 23.11 -5.85 -47.79
C PRO A 625 21.76 -6.00 -48.50
N MET A 626 21.14 -4.85 -48.87
CA MET A 626 19.84 -4.81 -49.52
C MET A 626 19.98 -4.92 -51.06
N ASP A 627 18.99 -5.57 -51.71
CA ASP A 627 18.91 -5.72 -53.16
C ASP A 627 17.92 -4.76 -53.79
N LEU A 628 16.84 -4.42 -53.08
CA LEU A 628 15.76 -3.61 -53.62
C LEU A 628 15.35 -2.51 -52.58
N LEU A 629 14.81 -1.43 -53.15
CA LEU A 629 14.20 -0.34 -52.41
C LEU A 629 12.80 -0.09 -52.97
N LYS A 630 11.75 -0.18 -52.13
CA LYS A 630 10.39 0.13 -52.51
C LYS A 630 10.05 1.57 -52.06
N ILE A 631 9.61 2.38 -53.06
CA ILE A 631 9.21 3.77 -52.80
C ILE A 631 7.71 3.77 -52.42
N ASP A 632 7.39 4.24 -51.23
CA ASP A 632 6.04 4.25 -50.70
C ASP A 632 5.05 5.04 -51.60
N ARG A 633 3.83 4.55 -51.64
CA ARG A 633 2.72 5.14 -52.42
C ARG A 633 2.53 6.64 -52.17
N SER A 634 2.78 7.14 -50.97
CA SER A 634 2.59 8.56 -50.60
C SER A 634 3.44 9.52 -51.45
N PHE A 635 4.60 9.04 -51.93
CA PHE A 635 5.47 9.79 -52.84
C PHE A 635 5.03 9.68 -54.30
N ILE A 636 4.53 8.51 -54.72
CA ILE A 636 4.14 8.23 -56.09
C ILE A 636 2.78 8.85 -56.41
N SER A 637 1.86 8.94 -55.47
CA SER A 637 0.47 9.36 -55.66
C SER A 637 0.30 10.73 -56.35
N ARG A 638 1.30 11.64 -56.27
CA ARG A 638 1.30 12.97 -56.85
C ARG A 638 2.54 13.28 -57.71
N VAL A 639 3.30 12.29 -58.10
CA VAL A 639 4.55 12.44 -58.86
C VAL A 639 4.35 13.11 -60.26
N ASP A 640 3.16 13.06 -60.78
CA ASP A 640 2.77 13.60 -62.09
C ASP A 640 2.27 15.07 -62.03
N VAL A 641 1.96 15.59 -60.84
CA VAL A 641 1.42 16.95 -60.65
C VAL A 641 2.22 17.82 -59.68
N ASP A 642 3.06 17.22 -58.86
CA ASP A 642 3.85 17.89 -57.81
C ASP A 642 5.35 17.81 -58.14
N GLY A 643 5.96 18.95 -58.53
CA GLY A 643 7.37 19.00 -58.90
C GLY A 643 8.31 18.70 -57.73
N GLU A 644 7.96 19.04 -56.48
CA GLU A 644 8.78 18.72 -55.29
C GLU A 644 8.81 17.22 -55.04
N LYS A 645 7.66 16.54 -55.18
CA LYS A 645 7.59 15.08 -55.04
C LYS A 645 8.34 14.37 -56.17
N LEU A 646 8.30 14.89 -57.37
CA LEU A 646 9.08 14.34 -58.48
C LEU A 646 10.59 14.39 -58.23
N GLU A 647 11.09 15.52 -57.71
CA GLU A 647 12.52 15.65 -57.35
C GLU A 647 12.90 14.77 -56.15
N LEU A 648 12.01 14.57 -55.21
CA LEU A 648 12.21 13.66 -54.12
C LEU A 648 12.33 12.19 -54.58
N VAL A 649 11.38 11.75 -55.44
CA VAL A 649 11.44 10.41 -56.10
C VAL A 649 12.70 10.24 -56.89
N ARG A 650 13.13 11.25 -57.67
CA ARG A 650 14.41 11.25 -58.40
C ARG A 650 15.59 11.04 -57.44
N THR A 651 15.59 11.74 -56.33
CA THR A 651 16.64 11.64 -55.32
C THR A 651 16.72 10.24 -54.75
N ILE A 652 15.53 9.63 -54.40
CA ILE A 652 15.48 8.27 -53.85
C ILE A 652 15.99 7.24 -54.88
N ILE A 653 15.55 7.34 -56.14
CA ILE A 653 16.01 6.45 -57.21
C ILE A 653 17.56 6.56 -57.38
N THR A 654 18.08 7.79 -57.43
CA THR A 654 19.51 8.03 -57.56
C THR A 654 20.30 7.49 -56.34
N LEU A 655 19.77 7.63 -55.15
CA LEU A 655 20.33 7.06 -53.94
C LEU A 655 20.42 5.52 -54.00
N ALA A 656 19.30 4.88 -54.34
CA ALA A 656 19.24 3.41 -54.49
C ALA A 656 20.29 2.87 -55.48
N TRP A 657 20.43 3.51 -56.66
CA TRP A 657 21.45 3.12 -57.63
C TRP A 657 22.87 3.28 -57.12
N ASN A 658 23.16 4.38 -56.40
CA ASN A 658 24.46 4.59 -55.81
C ASN A 658 24.83 3.52 -54.74
N LEU A 659 23.78 2.93 -54.15
CA LEU A 659 23.89 1.84 -53.17
C LEU A 659 23.85 0.44 -53.81
N GLY A 660 23.67 0.36 -55.15
CA GLY A 660 23.60 -0.92 -55.86
C GLY A 660 22.28 -1.65 -55.72
N MET A 661 21.18 -0.93 -55.39
CA MET A 661 19.86 -1.47 -55.23
C MET A 661 18.98 -1.15 -56.46
N ASP A 662 18.13 -2.11 -56.84
CA ASP A 662 17.03 -1.88 -57.78
C ASP A 662 15.86 -1.16 -57.09
N VAL A 663 15.00 -0.47 -57.86
CA VAL A 663 13.90 0.30 -57.29
C VAL A 663 12.54 -0.22 -57.77
N VAL A 664 11.57 -0.37 -56.83
CA VAL A 664 10.18 -0.64 -57.10
C VAL A 664 9.36 0.57 -56.70
N ALA A 665 8.60 1.16 -57.61
CA ALA A 665 7.66 2.24 -57.27
C ALA A 665 6.28 1.65 -56.94
N GLU A 666 5.75 1.97 -55.74
CA GLU A 666 4.48 1.44 -55.29
C GLU A 666 3.29 2.38 -55.54
N GLY A 667 2.11 1.77 -55.64
CA GLY A 667 0.86 2.54 -55.78
C GLY A 667 0.76 3.32 -57.06
N VAL A 668 1.31 2.79 -58.19
CA VAL A 668 1.14 3.38 -59.50
C VAL A 668 -0.29 3.14 -60.01
N GLU A 669 -1.05 4.22 -60.19
CA GLU A 669 -2.48 4.18 -60.55
C GLU A 669 -2.75 4.77 -61.93
N THR A 670 -1.84 5.61 -62.45
CA THR A 670 -2.04 6.30 -63.72
C THR A 670 -0.91 6.11 -64.70
N THR A 671 -1.19 6.17 -66.01
CA THR A 671 -0.22 6.14 -67.09
C THR A 671 0.75 7.35 -67.02
N LYS A 672 0.32 8.50 -66.48
CA LYS A 672 1.15 9.67 -66.28
C LYS A 672 2.23 9.41 -65.24
N GLN A 673 1.86 8.81 -64.08
CA GLN A 673 2.85 8.40 -63.06
C GLN A 673 3.87 7.44 -63.65
N LEU A 674 3.40 6.43 -64.40
CA LEU A 674 4.29 5.49 -65.04
C LEU A 674 5.25 6.16 -66.03
N ALA A 675 4.78 7.15 -66.82
CA ALA A 675 5.63 7.90 -67.75
C ALA A 675 6.75 8.68 -67.02
N GLN A 676 6.45 9.31 -65.87
CA GLN A 676 7.46 9.98 -65.06
C GLN A 676 8.47 9.00 -64.48
N LEU A 677 8.02 7.88 -63.92
CA LEU A 677 8.93 6.82 -63.38
C LEU A 677 9.87 6.24 -64.49
N ARG A 678 9.34 6.07 -65.72
CA ARG A 678 10.11 5.67 -66.87
C ARG A 678 11.18 6.73 -67.25
N ALA A 679 10.81 7.99 -67.25
CA ALA A 679 11.76 9.09 -67.52
C ALA A 679 12.87 9.15 -66.44
N LEU A 680 12.55 8.78 -65.21
CA LEU A 680 13.51 8.63 -64.12
C LEU A 680 14.28 7.32 -64.18
N LYS A 681 13.99 6.43 -65.12
CA LYS A 681 14.60 5.10 -65.29
C LYS A 681 14.40 4.15 -64.11
N CYS A 682 13.28 4.28 -63.37
CA CYS A 682 12.91 3.32 -62.32
C CYS A 682 12.77 1.90 -62.96
N GLU A 683 13.26 0.87 -62.32
CA GLU A 683 13.31 -0.50 -62.84
C GLU A 683 11.95 -1.17 -62.82
N TYR A 684 11.28 -1.12 -61.68
CA TYR A 684 10.05 -1.85 -61.43
C TYR A 684 8.92 -0.94 -60.93
N ALA A 685 7.71 -1.37 -61.17
CA ALA A 685 6.52 -0.70 -60.65
C ALA A 685 5.46 -1.73 -60.23
N GLN A 686 4.66 -1.32 -59.23
CA GLN A 686 3.53 -2.07 -58.72
C GLN A 686 2.38 -1.10 -58.43
N GLY A 687 1.13 -1.51 -58.71
CA GLY A 687 -0.02 -0.70 -58.42
C GLY A 687 -1.25 -1.07 -59.27
N TYR A 688 -2.37 -0.39 -59.00
CA TYR A 688 -3.67 -0.67 -59.60
C TYR A 688 -3.72 -0.35 -61.11
N LEU A 689 -2.77 0.40 -61.60
CA LEU A 689 -2.63 0.57 -63.05
C LEU A 689 -2.41 -0.76 -63.75
N PHE A 690 -1.69 -1.70 -63.11
CA PHE A 690 -1.41 -3.01 -63.66
C PHE A 690 -2.48 -4.03 -63.24
N SER A 691 -2.63 -4.19 -61.93
CA SER A 691 -3.61 -5.09 -61.33
C SER A 691 -3.82 -4.77 -59.87
N GLU A 692 -5.06 -4.92 -59.39
CA GLU A 692 -5.29 -5.10 -57.95
C GLU A 692 -4.68 -6.44 -57.50
N PRO A 693 -4.48 -6.65 -56.19
CA PRO A 693 -4.09 -7.95 -55.65
C PRO A 693 -5.14 -9.04 -56.00
N VAL A 694 -4.75 -10.05 -56.76
CA VAL A 694 -5.63 -11.10 -57.31
C VAL A 694 -5.41 -12.46 -56.65
N SER A 695 -6.34 -13.37 -56.83
CA SER A 695 -6.22 -14.77 -56.37
C SER A 695 -5.09 -15.49 -57.12
N GLY A 696 -4.58 -16.62 -56.56
CA GLY A 696 -3.57 -17.44 -57.22
C GLY A 696 -3.98 -17.88 -58.61
N ALA A 697 -5.24 -18.23 -58.82
CA ALA A 697 -5.78 -18.64 -60.12
C ALA A 697 -5.85 -17.48 -61.16
N ASP A 698 -6.13 -16.24 -60.72
CA ASP A 698 -6.09 -15.09 -61.60
C ASP A 698 -4.66 -14.61 -61.86
N ALA A 699 -3.75 -14.75 -60.91
CA ALA A 699 -2.32 -14.53 -61.13
C ALA A 699 -1.75 -15.48 -62.21
N GLU A 700 -2.19 -16.74 -62.27
CA GLU A 700 -1.81 -17.69 -63.35
C GLU A 700 -2.23 -17.19 -64.71
N LYS A 701 -3.43 -16.58 -64.84
CA LYS A 701 -3.86 -15.99 -66.12
C LYS A 701 -2.97 -14.83 -66.54
N LEU A 702 -2.51 -14.02 -65.59
CA LEU A 702 -1.57 -12.93 -65.85
C LEU A 702 -0.19 -13.47 -66.28
N ILE A 703 0.29 -14.56 -65.73
CA ILE A 703 1.55 -15.20 -66.06
C ILE A 703 1.46 -15.78 -67.50
N GLN A 704 0.35 -16.41 -67.86
CA GLN A 704 0.12 -16.98 -69.20
C GLN A 704 0.16 -15.93 -70.30
N ALA A 705 -0.26 -14.71 -70.00
CA ALA A 705 -0.36 -13.60 -70.98
C ALA A 705 1.00 -13.00 -71.35
N VAL A 706 2.10 -13.66 -71.26
CA VAL A 706 3.54 -13.39 -71.57
C VAL A 706 3.98 -11.91 -71.50
N HIS A 707 3.16 -10.96 -71.96
CA HIS A 707 3.35 -9.52 -71.90
C HIS A 707 2.05 -8.76 -71.54
N PRO A 708 1.43 -9.00 -70.40
CA PRO A 708 0.09 -8.46 -70.11
C PRO A 708 0.01 -6.93 -70.09
N PHE A 709 1.15 -6.27 -69.89
CA PHE A 709 1.19 -4.79 -69.72
C PHE A 709 2.05 -4.08 -70.77
N LYS A 710 2.35 -4.72 -71.91
CA LYS A 710 3.19 -4.16 -72.99
C LYS A 710 2.63 -2.83 -73.55
N ASP A 711 1.35 -2.76 -73.78
CA ASP A 711 0.71 -1.57 -74.36
C ASP A 711 0.72 -0.41 -73.36
N ILE A 712 0.49 -0.69 -72.07
CA ILE A 712 0.58 0.29 -70.99
C ILE A 712 2.02 0.77 -70.87
N SER A 713 3.01 -0.16 -70.97
CA SER A 713 4.42 0.16 -70.88
C SER A 713 4.96 0.94 -72.08
N GLN A 714 4.33 0.87 -73.24
CA GLN A 714 4.71 1.62 -74.44
C GLN A 714 4.03 2.96 -74.61
N GLY A 715 3.12 3.33 -73.68
CA GLY A 715 2.36 4.59 -73.71
C GLY A 715 1.20 4.59 -74.72
N LEU A 716 0.86 3.42 -75.25
CA LEU A 716 -0.33 3.21 -76.08
C LEU A 716 -1.50 2.98 -75.08
N LEU A 717 -2.37 3.98 -74.94
CA LEU A 717 -3.60 3.85 -74.14
C LEU A 717 -4.50 2.75 -74.79
N PRO A 718 -5.03 1.83 -73.94
CA PRO A 718 -6.23 1.10 -74.46
C PRO A 718 -7.33 2.14 -74.66
N ALA A 719 -7.97 2.10 -75.82
CA ALA A 719 -9.17 2.85 -76.11
C ALA A 719 -10.22 2.53 -75.04
N SER A 720 -10.72 3.54 -74.37
CA SER A 720 -11.71 3.63 -73.34
C SER A 720 -12.70 2.52 -73.24
#